data_c79cc3b66b6f45fae0c638bc471ad7a1
#
_entry.id   c79cc3b66b6f45fae0c638bc471ad7a1
#
_cell.length_a   1.000
_cell.length_b   1.000
_cell.length_c   1.000
_cell.angle_alpha   90.00
_cell.angle_beta   90.00
_cell.angle_gamma   90.00
#
_symmetry.space_group_name_H-M   'P 1'
#
loop_
_entity.id
_entity.type
_entity.pdbx_description
1 polymer ?
#
loop_
_entity_poly.entity_id
_entity_poly.type
_entity_poly.pdbx_seq_one_letter_code
_entity_poly.pdbx_strand_id
1 'polypeptide(L)'
;MYEQKYKECITSGLSIYDAIIAITEIFLDGKPRSRGKHKIKVAERNAAFWSSLFLKKLSSDIYNSEPFILALARYLEQEKTTNFDLILHIAKVSPESIYRAVRYSGIVLRQHSKKWQEIEKLALIRGGIFNELIQICHTFKNAHQERTSVLESYKKLLVNLTPLELLSYASLYAFEHIVHKYFPENSQKRITDSDKQEIWYAINELLVWKLKTCDESVFYLTDEKIGSSLGNHLSPFLFPSAENIESPSKFYQAFGQLIEAQVELDSFLSQSVDAFCYDDSIRFVLVGTNLEIIECYLEARDAWRCNGEKLLRLHNYWFYKAVYVFYASDWAKKPIGRLENQEANRLAVIQAFRSQLQLTDVYGLDETVLVEKTGLQVDLFQALLSLELMTTFYNVDFILPYKKYLDETGNWQFALSRLAMEGLLTGSQNRFPITWSDRKSKIKNISAWTVSKKFPQGNLKAAEAILDFWTSDLKDFSFQLKNNESILNPEFSELPILKMGRYLFQLPWMQAFQNNSSAAINNLRRLGSHRKKARKETACIEQRLAKCFEERDFQVCLNYEPIRTKDENAGEVDIICVKDGQLLVLEVKSTFLRKSQKDAWRHKINTLRKAGLQLQRKVKAVEIALLSDHSLVNALCPNNEKISVVHGWIVDTSIEHDHELFSGFLKVSLEEILIALRDDSYFLNDPAGIFSGEILNEKNKKLPEKQTTLYPNGFSGEYFVNVIKQQTVWKNLAV
;
A
#
# COMPACT_ATOMS: atom_id res chain seq x y z
N MET A 1 37.10 11.35 -0.47
CA MET A 1 35.69 11.59 -0.11
C MET A 1 35.35 10.90 1.21
N TYR A 2 35.10 9.59 1.26
CA TYR A 2 34.74 8.88 2.49
C TYR A 2 35.93 8.66 3.43
N GLU A 3 37.12 8.43 2.91
CA GLU A 3 38.37 8.30 3.70
C GLU A 3 38.68 9.56 4.50
N GLN A 4 38.45 10.74 3.92
CA GLN A 4 38.62 12.00 4.62
C GLN A 4 37.58 12.15 5.73
N LYS A 5 36.33 11.84 5.48
CA LYS A 5 35.26 11.85 6.51
C LYS A 5 35.54 10.88 7.65
N TYR A 6 36.08 9.70 7.33
CA TYR A 6 36.51 8.75 8.34
C TYR A 6 37.57 9.37 9.30
N LYS A 7 38.60 10.02 8.74
CA LYS A 7 39.60 10.70 9.55
C LYS A 7 38.99 11.82 10.39
N GLU A 8 38.07 12.61 9.82
CA GLU A 8 37.35 13.67 10.56
C GLU A 8 36.56 13.08 11.74
N CYS A 9 35.81 11.98 11.56
CA CYS A 9 35.07 11.31 12.61
C CYS A 9 35.99 10.78 13.74
N ILE A 10 37.12 10.15 13.39
CA ILE A 10 38.09 9.66 14.38
C ILE A 10 38.72 10.83 15.14
N THR A 11 39.08 11.91 14.44
CA THR A 11 39.65 13.13 15.05
C THR A 11 38.66 13.81 16.00
N SER A 12 37.37 13.71 15.73
CA SER A 12 36.31 14.21 16.63
C SER A 12 36.00 13.33 17.84
N GLY A 13 36.76 12.21 18.02
CA GLY A 13 36.66 11.33 19.18
C GLY A 13 35.62 10.21 19.05
N LEU A 14 35.04 9.96 17.86
CA LEU A 14 34.16 8.82 17.65
C LEU A 14 34.96 7.50 17.71
N SER A 15 34.34 6.45 18.23
CA SER A 15 34.88 5.09 18.13
C SER A 15 34.99 4.66 16.66
N ILE A 16 35.85 3.69 16.38
CA ILE A 16 35.96 3.11 15.03
C ILE A 16 34.61 2.59 14.55
N TYR A 17 33.87 1.92 15.44
CA TYR A 17 32.53 1.40 15.15
C TYR A 17 31.57 2.54 14.73
N ASP A 18 31.41 3.55 15.57
CA ASP A 18 30.50 4.66 15.32
C ASP A 18 30.88 5.47 14.07
N ALA A 19 32.18 5.70 13.85
CA ALA A 19 32.70 6.37 12.68
C ALA A 19 32.35 5.62 11.39
N ILE A 20 32.52 4.30 11.36
CA ILE A 20 32.20 3.48 10.19
C ILE A 20 30.68 3.44 9.94
N ILE A 21 29.88 3.25 10.99
CA ILE A 21 28.42 3.28 10.87
C ILE A 21 27.96 4.63 10.30
N ALA A 22 28.43 5.74 10.87
CA ALA A 22 28.09 7.07 10.40
C ALA A 22 28.45 7.29 8.90
N ILE A 23 29.62 6.81 8.47
CA ILE A 23 30.03 6.94 7.06
C ILE A 23 29.23 6.06 6.16
N THR A 24 28.90 4.83 6.60
CA THR A 24 28.06 3.91 5.85
C THR A 24 26.66 4.49 5.69
N GLU A 25 26.11 5.12 6.72
CA GLU A 25 24.84 5.84 6.64
C GLU A 25 24.89 7.02 5.66
N ILE A 26 25.98 7.80 5.68
CA ILE A 26 26.22 8.88 4.69
C ILE A 26 26.24 8.32 3.27
N PHE A 27 26.87 7.17 3.06
CA PHE A 27 26.89 6.49 1.76
C PHE A 27 25.49 6.01 1.36
N LEU A 28 24.77 5.35 2.27
CA LEU A 28 23.39 4.86 2.05
C LEU A 28 22.40 6.00 1.73
N ASP A 29 22.62 7.19 2.27
CA ASP A 29 21.82 8.39 1.97
C ASP A 29 22.20 9.08 0.65
N GLY A 30 23.16 8.51 -0.08
CA GLY A 30 23.63 9.09 -1.34
C GLY A 30 24.37 10.42 -1.18
N LYS A 31 24.99 10.64 -0.01
CA LYS A 31 25.84 11.81 0.28
C LYS A 31 27.31 11.47 0.05
N PRO A 32 28.17 12.45 -0.23
CA PRO A 32 27.83 13.86 -0.41
C PRO A 32 27.03 14.11 -1.68
N ARG A 33 26.09 15.05 -1.58
CA ARG A 33 25.32 15.51 -2.74
C ARG A 33 26.15 16.44 -3.59
N SER A 34 25.81 16.53 -4.87
CA SER A 34 26.41 17.48 -5.79
C SER A 34 26.31 18.93 -5.28
N ARG A 35 27.41 19.69 -5.34
CA ARG A 35 27.42 21.13 -5.04
C ARG A 35 27.66 21.92 -6.32
N GLY A 36 26.76 22.83 -6.64
CA GLY A 36 26.86 23.70 -7.82
C GLY A 36 26.86 22.91 -9.14
N LYS A 37 27.78 23.24 -10.07
CA LYS A 37 27.88 22.59 -11.38
C LYS A 37 28.45 21.15 -11.35
N HIS A 38 29.03 20.71 -10.24
CA HIS A 38 29.65 19.39 -10.09
C HIS A 38 28.59 18.35 -9.61
N LYS A 39 28.08 17.56 -10.55
CA LYS A 39 27.16 16.44 -10.25
C LYS A 39 27.99 15.18 -9.94
N ILE A 40 28.03 14.77 -8.66
CA ILE A 40 28.60 13.49 -8.26
C ILE A 40 27.65 12.37 -8.68
N LYS A 41 28.08 11.48 -9.56
CA LYS A 41 27.29 10.34 -10.04
C LYS A 41 27.23 9.22 -8.99
N VAL A 42 26.19 8.40 -9.03
CA VAL A 42 26.03 7.24 -8.14
C VAL A 42 27.23 6.28 -8.26
N ALA A 43 27.68 6.01 -9.49
CA ALA A 43 28.85 5.16 -9.74
C ALA A 43 30.15 5.70 -9.10
N GLU A 44 30.33 7.02 -9.11
CA GLU A 44 31.47 7.70 -8.50
C GLU A 44 31.45 7.56 -6.97
N ARG A 45 30.28 7.75 -6.33
CA ARG A 45 30.13 7.52 -4.89
C ARG A 45 30.44 6.08 -4.50
N ASN A 46 29.91 5.11 -5.28
CA ASN A 46 30.16 3.69 -5.04
C ASN A 46 31.64 3.32 -5.18
N ALA A 47 32.30 3.79 -6.24
CA ALA A 47 33.71 3.56 -6.43
C ALA A 47 34.53 4.15 -5.26
N ALA A 48 34.21 5.40 -4.86
CA ALA A 48 34.87 6.06 -3.75
C ALA A 48 34.66 5.36 -2.40
N PHE A 49 33.47 4.83 -2.12
CA PHE A 49 33.20 4.11 -0.88
C PHE A 49 33.94 2.76 -0.86
N TRP A 50 33.73 1.93 -1.92
CA TRP A 50 34.27 0.59 -1.97
C TRP A 50 35.79 0.49 -2.22
N SER A 51 36.45 1.60 -2.56
CA SER A 51 37.92 1.71 -2.61
C SER A 51 38.55 2.24 -1.34
N SER A 52 37.77 2.59 -0.32
CA SER A 52 38.28 3.17 0.94
C SER A 52 39.12 2.16 1.72
N LEU A 53 40.28 2.60 2.24
CA LEU A 53 41.21 1.74 2.93
C LEU A 53 40.71 1.26 4.30
N PHE A 54 39.89 2.07 4.96
CA PHE A 54 39.32 1.68 6.27
C PHE A 54 38.44 0.41 6.18
N LEU A 55 37.86 0.11 5.01
CA LEU A 55 37.04 -1.10 4.83
C LEU A 55 37.80 -2.43 4.98
N LYS A 56 39.13 -2.44 4.90
CA LYS A 56 39.93 -3.66 4.94
C LYS A 56 40.27 -4.15 6.34
N LYS A 57 39.99 -3.39 7.38
CA LYS A 57 40.44 -3.68 8.76
C LYS A 57 39.29 -3.61 9.78
N LEU A 58 38.10 -3.97 9.36
CA LEU A 58 36.92 -3.90 10.22
C LEU A 58 36.71 -5.22 10.99
N SER A 59 36.11 -5.10 12.17
CA SER A 59 35.70 -6.25 12.97
C SER A 59 34.46 -6.94 12.41
N SER A 60 34.20 -8.17 12.84
CA SER A 60 32.98 -8.90 12.48
C SER A 60 31.71 -8.14 12.83
N ASP A 61 31.67 -7.46 13.98
CA ASP A 61 30.51 -6.72 14.45
C ASP A 61 30.14 -5.58 13.50
N ILE A 62 31.14 -4.88 12.94
CA ILE A 62 30.94 -3.82 11.97
C ILE A 62 30.38 -4.41 10.67
N TYR A 63 30.96 -5.50 10.17
CA TYR A 63 30.49 -6.15 8.95
C TYR A 63 29.07 -6.71 9.11
N ASN A 64 28.70 -7.18 10.30
CA ASN A 64 27.35 -7.69 10.61
C ASN A 64 26.34 -6.58 10.94
N SER A 65 26.77 -5.32 11.03
CA SER A 65 25.85 -4.22 11.27
C SER A 65 24.88 -4.04 10.12
N GLU A 66 23.62 -3.72 10.42
CA GLU A 66 22.58 -3.54 9.41
C GLU A 66 22.97 -2.51 8.32
N PRO A 67 23.51 -1.30 8.65
CA PRO A 67 23.92 -0.36 7.63
C PRO A 67 24.97 -0.93 6.68
N PHE A 68 25.93 -1.71 7.20
CA PHE A 68 26.99 -2.28 6.37
C PHE A 68 26.45 -3.37 5.45
N ILE A 69 25.56 -4.25 5.92
CA ILE A 69 24.88 -5.26 5.11
C ILE A 69 24.07 -4.62 4.00
N LEU A 70 23.34 -3.54 4.28
CA LEU A 70 22.60 -2.78 3.27
C LEU A 70 23.53 -2.14 2.23
N ALA A 71 24.70 -1.65 2.65
CA ALA A 71 25.71 -1.16 1.71
C ALA A 71 26.25 -2.28 0.82
N LEU A 72 26.52 -3.47 1.38
CA LEU A 72 26.91 -4.66 0.61
C LEU A 72 25.79 -5.10 -0.37
N ALA A 73 24.53 -5.07 0.03
CA ALA A 73 23.42 -5.37 -0.85
C ALA A 73 23.42 -4.41 -2.06
N ARG A 74 23.61 -3.11 -1.83
CA ARG A 74 23.75 -2.13 -2.91
C ARG A 74 24.98 -2.37 -3.80
N TYR A 75 26.07 -2.86 -3.24
CA TYR A 75 27.24 -3.28 -4.04
C TYR A 75 26.88 -4.40 -5.00
N LEU A 76 26.11 -5.38 -4.54
CA LEU A 76 25.66 -6.52 -5.35
C LEU A 76 24.61 -6.14 -6.41
N GLU A 77 23.82 -5.10 -6.20
CA GLU A 77 22.89 -4.57 -7.19
C GLU A 77 23.58 -3.90 -8.39
N GLN A 78 24.83 -3.43 -8.23
CA GLN A 78 25.50 -2.57 -9.20
C GLN A 78 26.61 -3.29 -9.92
N GLU A 79 26.48 -3.46 -11.23
CA GLU A 79 27.42 -4.23 -12.05
C GLU A 79 28.79 -3.56 -12.27
N LYS A 80 28.86 -2.21 -12.16
CA LYS A 80 30.05 -1.44 -12.57
C LYS A 80 31.18 -1.36 -11.56
N THR A 81 30.91 -1.63 -10.27
CA THR A 81 31.92 -1.53 -9.21
C THR A 81 32.34 -2.91 -8.80
N THR A 82 33.60 -3.27 -8.98
CA THR A 82 34.16 -4.58 -8.61
C THR A 82 35.29 -4.39 -7.60
N ASN A 83 35.26 -5.12 -6.48
CA ASN A 83 36.34 -5.24 -5.51
C ASN A 83 36.26 -6.63 -4.85
N PHE A 84 36.57 -7.66 -5.63
CA PHE A 84 36.43 -9.05 -5.18
C PHE A 84 37.34 -9.38 -4.00
N ASP A 85 38.56 -8.78 -3.91
CA ASP A 85 39.47 -9.02 -2.80
C ASP A 85 38.87 -8.54 -1.48
N LEU A 86 38.17 -7.40 -1.48
CA LEU A 86 37.44 -6.93 -0.31
C LEU A 86 36.27 -7.87 0.04
N ILE A 87 35.51 -8.32 -0.92
CA ILE A 87 34.40 -9.27 -0.69
C ILE A 87 34.90 -10.58 -0.13
N LEU A 88 36.02 -11.10 -0.66
CA LEU A 88 36.68 -12.29 -0.14
C LEU A 88 37.19 -12.08 1.30
N HIS A 89 37.73 -10.89 1.61
CA HIS A 89 38.18 -10.56 2.97
C HIS A 89 36.97 -10.51 3.94
N ILE A 90 35.89 -9.83 3.56
CA ILE A 90 34.65 -9.76 4.36
C ILE A 90 34.10 -11.18 4.61
N ALA A 91 34.05 -12.03 3.58
CA ALA A 91 33.58 -13.40 3.69
C ALA A 91 34.46 -14.28 4.63
N LYS A 92 35.71 -13.92 4.84
CA LYS A 92 36.58 -14.59 5.83
C LYS A 92 36.24 -14.18 7.25
N VAL A 93 35.91 -12.91 7.46
CA VAL A 93 35.69 -12.34 8.81
C VAL A 93 34.23 -12.52 9.23
N SER A 94 33.29 -12.31 8.29
CA SER A 94 31.83 -12.34 8.53
C SER A 94 31.09 -12.91 7.31
N PRO A 95 31.04 -14.24 7.15
CA PRO A 95 30.33 -14.86 6.04
C PRO A 95 28.84 -14.54 6.04
N GLU A 96 28.22 -14.39 7.20
CA GLU A 96 26.80 -14.09 7.37
C GLU A 96 26.43 -12.72 6.78
N SER A 97 27.32 -11.73 6.84
CA SER A 97 27.06 -10.42 6.24
C SER A 97 26.91 -10.48 4.72
N ILE A 98 27.73 -11.31 4.05
CA ILE A 98 27.59 -11.55 2.60
C ILE A 98 26.32 -12.33 2.30
N TYR A 99 26.01 -13.36 3.08
CA TYR A 99 24.77 -14.14 2.92
C TYR A 99 23.52 -13.24 2.96
N ARG A 100 23.42 -12.41 4.00
CA ARG A 100 22.31 -11.44 4.13
C ARG A 100 22.32 -10.39 3.02
N ALA A 101 23.48 -9.90 2.61
CA ALA A 101 23.57 -8.95 1.50
C ALA A 101 23.11 -9.54 0.16
N VAL A 102 23.40 -10.82 -0.11
CA VAL A 102 22.88 -11.51 -1.30
C VAL A 102 21.36 -11.58 -1.27
N ARG A 103 20.78 -11.93 -0.12
CA ARG A 103 19.33 -11.93 0.06
C ARG A 103 18.74 -10.54 -0.28
N TYR A 104 19.21 -9.50 0.38
CA TYR A 104 18.66 -8.14 0.26
C TYR A 104 18.90 -7.47 -1.09
N SER A 105 19.88 -7.92 -1.87
CA SER A 105 20.20 -7.33 -3.18
C SER A 105 19.24 -7.73 -4.29
N GLY A 106 18.39 -8.75 -4.08
CA GLY A 106 17.53 -9.29 -5.14
C GLY A 106 18.30 -9.91 -6.32
N ILE A 107 19.59 -10.27 -6.13
CA ILE A 107 20.42 -10.92 -7.16
C ILE A 107 20.03 -12.38 -7.41
N VAL A 108 19.24 -12.94 -6.52
CA VAL A 108 18.82 -14.36 -6.48
C VAL A 108 18.33 -14.88 -7.83
N LEU A 109 17.52 -14.10 -8.56
CA LEU A 109 17.03 -14.44 -9.90
C LEU A 109 17.91 -13.87 -11.04
N ARG A 110 18.90 -12.99 -10.75
CA ARG A 110 19.79 -12.36 -11.74
C ARG A 110 21.13 -13.04 -11.84
N GLN A 111 21.16 -14.36 -12.01
CA GLN A 111 22.35 -15.20 -11.97
C GLN A 111 23.25 -15.12 -13.22
N HIS A 112 22.88 -14.31 -14.21
CA HIS A 112 23.74 -13.96 -15.34
C HIS A 112 24.62 -12.73 -15.09
N SER A 113 24.43 -12.03 -13.94
CA SER A 113 25.15 -10.81 -13.62
C SER A 113 26.62 -11.09 -13.25
N LYS A 114 27.50 -10.11 -13.49
CA LYS A 114 28.92 -10.21 -13.05
C LYS A 114 29.04 -10.37 -11.54
N LYS A 115 28.12 -9.80 -10.78
CA LYS A 115 28.09 -9.91 -9.32
C LYS A 115 27.72 -11.31 -8.85
N TRP A 116 26.83 -11.99 -9.54
CA TRP A 116 26.57 -13.40 -9.26
C TRP A 116 27.82 -14.26 -9.47
N GLN A 117 28.58 -14.02 -10.55
CA GLN A 117 29.86 -14.71 -10.78
C GLN A 117 30.89 -14.48 -9.65
N GLU A 118 30.88 -13.29 -9.01
CA GLU A 118 31.71 -13.05 -7.82
C GLU A 118 31.26 -13.96 -6.66
N ILE A 119 29.97 -14.15 -6.45
CA ILE A 119 29.43 -15.03 -5.39
C ILE A 119 29.72 -16.50 -5.69
N GLU A 120 29.61 -16.94 -6.95
CA GLU A 120 30.02 -18.31 -7.34
C GLU A 120 31.51 -18.57 -7.10
N LYS A 121 32.38 -17.62 -7.48
CA LYS A 121 33.83 -17.71 -7.17
C LYS A 121 34.06 -17.76 -5.67
N LEU A 122 33.32 -16.99 -4.89
CA LEU A 122 33.43 -17.00 -3.44
C LEU A 122 33.08 -18.38 -2.84
N ALA A 123 32.00 -19.01 -3.35
CA ALA A 123 31.60 -20.35 -2.93
C ALA A 123 32.66 -21.41 -3.27
N LEU A 124 33.29 -21.35 -4.46
CA LEU A 124 34.39 -22.24 -4.83
C LEU A 124 35.58 -22.10 -3.90
N ILE A 125 35.88 -20.90 -3.40
CA ILE A 125 37.05 -20.64 -2.53
C ILE A 125 36.77 -20.98 -1.06
N ARG A 126 35.54 -20.70 -0.59
CA ARG A 126 35.19 -20.74 0.85
C ARG A 126 34.34 -21.95 1.22
N GLY A 127 33.49 -22.44 0.32
CA GLY A 127 32.54 -23.54 0.61
C GLY A 127 31.49 -23.16 1.67
N GLY A 128 31.05 -24.17 2.43
CA GLY A 128 30.16 -23.99 3.58
C GLY A 128 28.85 -23.25 3.23
N ILE A 129 28.53 -22.20 3.97
CA ILE A 129 27.30 -21.39 3.82
C ILE A 129 27.09 -20.83 2.39
N PHE A 130 28.16 -20.59 1.65
CA PHE A 130 28.06 -20.08 0.28
C PHE A 130 27.65 -21.16 -0.70
N ASN A 131 28.02 -22.41 -0.50
CA ASN A 131 27.54 -23.53 -1.31
C ASN A 131 26.04 -23.74 -1.10
N GLU A 132 25.58 -23.71 0.15
CA GLU A 132 24.15 -23.78 0.50
C GLU A 132 23.39 -22.62 -0.16
N LEU A 133 23.88 -21.39 -0.02
CA LEU A 133 23.30 -20.20 -0.63
C LEU A 133 23.12 -20.34 -2.15
N ILE A 134 24.17 -20.81 -2.86
CA ILE A 134 24.12 -21.01 -4.31
C ILE A 134 23.10 -22.07 -4.68
N GLN A 135 23.06 -23.19 -3.95
CA GLN A 135 22.10 -24.25 -4.20
C GLN A 135 20.65 -23.77 -4.02
N ILE A 136 20.36 -23.04 -2.94
CA ILE A 136 19.05 -22.41 -2.70
C ILE A 136 18.69 -21.47 -3.87
N CYS A 137 19.61 -20.59 -4.25
CA CYS A 137 19.36 -19.64 -5.34
C CYS A 137 19.17 -20.33 -6.70
N HIS A 138 19.91 -21.41 -6.99
CA HIS A 138 19.71 -22.20 -8.20
C HIS A 138 18.35 -22.88 -8.21
N THR A 139 17.90 -23.42 -7.09
CA THR A 139 16.57 -24.00 -6.95
C THR A 139 15.48 -22.96 -7.26
N PHE A 140 15.59 -21.76 -6.71
CA PHE A 140 14.66 -20.67 -7.02
C PHE A 140 14.70 -20.25 -8.49
N LYS A 141 15.88 -20.16 -9.08
CA LYS A 141 16.00 -19.80 -10.51
C LYS A 141 15.33 -20.83 -11.40
N ASN A 142 15.59 -22.12 -11.16
CA ASN A 142 15.01 -23.22 -11.96
C ASN A 142 13.50 -23.23 -11.83
N ALA A 143 12.97 -23.16 -10.60
CA ALA A 143 11.54 -23.09 -10.32
C ALA A 143 10.87 -21.85 -10.96
N HIS A 144 11.56 -20.70 -10.97
CA HIS A 144 11.09 -19.49 -11.65
C HIS A 144 11.06 -19.66 -13.17
N GLN A 145 12.09 -20.28 -13.76
CA GLN A 145 12.15 -20.53 -15.20
C GLN A 145 11.05 -21.49 -15.67
N GLU A 146 10.80 -22.56 -14.92
CA GLU A 146 9.72 -23.50 -15.21
C GLU A 146 8.36 -22.81 -15.22
N ARG A 147 8.02 -22.07 -14.16
CA ARG A 147 6.75 -21.32 -14.04
C ARG A 147 6.60 -20.27 -15.15
N THR A 148 7.67 -19.53 -15.41
CA THR A 148 7.68 -18.53 -16.49
C THR A 148 7.47 -19.20 -17.85
N SER A 149 8.09 -20.34 -18.10
CA SER A 149 7.92 -21.09 -19.36
C SER A 149 6.48 -21.55 -19.57
N VAL A 150 5.84 -22.06 -18.53
CA VAL A 150 4.41 -22.44 -18.54
C VAL A 150 3.55 -21.23 -18.84
N LEU A 151 3.74 -20.13 -18.09
CA LEU A 151 3.00 -18.88 -18.31
C LEU A 151 3.13 -18.36 -19.74
N GLU A 152 4.35 -18.30 -20.28
CA GLU A 152 4.60 -17.85 -21.65
C GLU A 152 3.99 -18.77 -22.72
N SER A 153 3.85 -20.06 -22.44
CA SER A 153 3.17 -20.99 -23.35
C SER A 153 1.68 -20.65 -23.50
N TYR A 154 1.01 -20.35 -22.38
CA TYR A 154 -0.40 -19.93 -22.40
C TYR A 154 -0.58 -18.53 -22.98
N LYS A 155 0.33 -17.59 -22.70
CA LYS A 155 0.31 -16.26 -23.33
C LYS A 155 0.33 -16.32 -24.85
N LYS A 156 1.10 -17.24 -25.44
CA LYS A 156 1.15 -17.45 -26.90
C LYS A 156 -0.19 -17.86 -27.48
N LEU A 157 -0.98 -18.67 -26.76
CA LEU A 157 -2.32 -19.08 -27.22
C LEU A 157 -3.31 -17.90 -27.26
N LEU A 158 -3.12 -16.91 -26.39
CA LEU A 158 -4.02 -15.76 -26.23
C LEU A 158 -3.45 -14.44 -26.79
N VAL A 159 -2.34 -14.52 -27.53
CA VAL A 159 -1.64 -13.33 -28.05
C VAL A 159 -2.51 -12.48 -28.97
N ASN A 160 -3.41 -13.10 -29.73
CA ASN A 160 -4.29 -12.42 -30.69
C ASN A 160 -5.53 -11.78 -30.07
N LEU A 161 -5.85 -12.08 -28.79
CA LEU A 161 -6.98 -11.43 -28.12
C LEU A 161 -6.69 -9.93 -27.92
N THR A 162 -7.71 -9.12 -28.09
CA THR A 162 -7.67 -7.69 -27.70
C THR A 162 -7.80 -7.52 -26.20
N PRO A 163 -7.48 -6.34 -25.63
CA PRO A 163 -7.76 -6.06 -24.21
C PRO A 163 -9.24 -6.26 -23.82
N LEU A 164 -10.19 -5.92 -24.70
CA LEU A 164 -11.62 -6.12 -24.43
C LEU A 164 -12.00 -7.60 -24.36
N GLU A 165 -11.48 -8.41 -25.27
CA GLU A 165 -11.71 -9.86 -25.28
C GLU A 165 -11.06 -10.53 -24.07
N LEU A 166 -9.86 -10.10 -23.66
CA LEU A 166 -9.22 -10.57 -22.44
C LEU A 166 -10.08 -10.25 -21.20
N LEU A 167 -10.63 -9.01 -21.11
CA LEU A 167 -11.54 -8.61 -20.02
C LEU A 167 -12.86 -9.40 -20.03
N SER A 168 -13.33 -9.85 -21.19
CA SER A 168 -14.49 -10.73 -21.28
C SER A 168 -14.25 -12.06 -20.59
N TYR A 169 -13.12 -12.72 -20.88
CA TYR A 169 -12.74 -13.96 -20.20
C TYR A 169 -12.41 -13.74 -18.73
N ALA A 170 -11.78 -12.61 -18.38
CA ALA A 170 -11.54 -12.24 -16.97
C ALA A 170 -12.84 -12.11 -16.19
N SER A 171 -13.89 -11.53 -16.79
CA SER A 171 -15.19 -11.42 -16.15
C SER A 171 -15.86 -12.78 -15.96
N LEU A 172 -15.85 -13.64 -16.97
CA LEU A 172 -16.39 -15.01 -16.86
C LEU A 172 -15.66 -15.79 -15.75
N TYR A 173 -14.33 -15.74 -15.75
CA TYR A 173 -13.51 -16.40 -14.74
C TYR A 173 -13.79 -15.88 -13.33
N ALA A 174 -13.97 -14.57 -13.18
CA ALA A 174 -14.32 -13.97 -11.90
C ALA A 174 -15.69 -14.44 -11.40
N PHE A 175 -16.70 -14.61 -12.27
CA PHE A 175 -17.99 -15.16 -11.88
C PHE A 175 -17.90 -16.62 -11.46
N GLU A 176 -17.11 -17.43 -12.10
CA GLU A 176 -16.89 -18.83 -11.73
C GLU A 176 -16.06 -18.99 -10.44
N HIS A 177 -14.97 -18.23 -10.29
CA HIS A 177 -13.98 -18.50 -9.26
C HIS A 177 -14.00 -17.52 -8.08
N ILE A 178 -14.58 -16.32 -8.24
CA ILE A 178 -14.69 -15.30 -7.18
C ILE A 178 -16.14 -15.19 -6.72
N VAL A 179 -17.02 -14.70 -7.60
CA VAL A 179 -18.40 -14.32 -7.23
C VAL A 179 -19.19 -15.55 -6.79
N HIS A 180 -19.11 -16.66 -7.55
CA HIS A 180 -19.79 -17.91 -7.20
C HIS A 180 -19.40 -18.42 -5.81
N LYS A 181 -18.12 -18.38 -5.49
CA LYS A 181 -17.60 -18.86 -4.20
C LYS A 181 -17.81 -17.89 -3.03
N TYR A 182 -18.20 -16.64 -3.32
CA TYR A 182 -18.53 -15.66 -2.28
C TYR A 182 -19.85 -15.97 -1.58
N PHE A 183 -20.76 -16.71 -2.23
CA PHE A 183 -22.05 -17.14 -1.70
C PHE A 183 -22.03 -18.63 -1.36
N PRO A 184 -21.68 -19.01 -0.12
CA PRO A 184 -21.25 -20.36 0.24
C PRO A 184 -22.39 -21.39 0.47
N GLU A 185 -23.65 -21.05 0.26
CA GLU A 185 -24.76 -21.97 0.56
C GLU A 185 -24.69 -23.29 -0.23
N ASN A 186 -23.91 -23.30 -1.32
CA ASN A 186 -23.73 -24.49 -2.18
C ASN A 186 -22.28 -24.90 -2.43
N SER A 187 -21.29 -24.22 -1.87
CA SER A 187 -19.87 -24.54 -2.10
C SER A 187 -19.22 -25.09 -0.82
N GLN A 188 -18.55 -26.21 -0.93
CA GLN A 188 -17.84 -26.86 0.19
C GLN A 188 -16.67 -26.03 0.72
N LYS A 189 -16.24 -24.96 0.04
CA LYS A 189 -15.15 -24.10 0.46
C LYS A 189 -15.39 -22.65 0.02
N ARG A 190 -15.59 -21.78 1.02
CA ARG A 190 -15.65 -20.32 0.78
C ARG A 190 -14.29 -19.82 0.27
N ILE A 191 -14.29 -18.92 -0.73
CA ILE A 191 -13.06 -18.25 -1.15
C ILE A 191 -12.55 -17.35 -0.02
N THR A 192 -11.25 -17.41 0.27
CA THR A 192 -10.63 -16.50 1.23
C THR A 192 -10.39 -15.14 0.58
N ASP A 193 -10.21 -14.09 1.40
CA ASP A 193 -9.84 -12.77 0.87
C ASP A 193 -8.46 -12.78 0.20
N SER A 194 -7.55 -13.66 0.66
CA SER A 194 -6.25 -13.88 0.03
C SER A 194 -6.40 -14.45 -1.38
N ASP A 195 -7.14 -15.56 -1.53
CA ASP A 195 -7.35 -16.20 -2.83
C ASP A 195 -8.01 -15.24 -3.85
N LYS A 196 -8.96 -14.43 -3.37
CA LYS A 196 -9.60 -13.39 -4.19
C LYS A 196 -8.60 -12.35 -4.66
N GLN A 197 -7.71 -11.88 -3.79
CA GLN A 197 -6.69 -10.91 -4.12
C GLN A 197 -5.66 -11.48 -5.10
N GLU A 198 -5.22 -12.70 -4.93
CA GLU A 198 -4.27 -13.36 -5.84
C GLU A 198 -4.81 -13.44 -7.26
N ILE A 199 -6.06 -13.87 -7.43
CA ILE A 199 -6.73 -13.89 -8.75
C ILE A 199 -6.84 -12.47 -9.33
N TRP A 200 -7.20 -11.50 -8.49
CA TRP A 200 -7.34 -10.12 -8.91
C TRP A 200 -6.03 -9.51 -9.40
N TYR A 201 -4.92 -9.80 -8.69
CA TYR A 201 -3.58 -9.41 -9.12
C TYR A 201 -3.18 -10.07 -10.43
N ALA A 202 -3.41 -11.38 -10.56
CA ALA A 202 -3.12 -12.10 -11.78
C ALA A 202 -3.85 -11.48 -13.00
N ILE A 203 -5.13 -11.16 -12.86
CA ILE A 203 -5.90 -10.47 -13.92
C ILE A 203 -5.27 -9.11 -14.25
N ASN A 204 -4.85 -8.34 -13.25
CA ASN A 204 -4.20 -7.04 -13.45
C ASN A 204 -2.86 -7.19 -14.21
N GLU A 205 -2.00 -8.11 -13.80
CA GLU A 205 -0.72 -8.38 -14.48
C GLU A 205 -0.91 -8.85 -15.92
N LEU A 206 -1.93 -9.67 -16.18
CA LEU A 206 -2.25 -10.12 -17.53
C LEU A 206 -2.77 -8.99 -18.43
N LEU A 207 -3.54 -8.06 -17.87
CA LEU A 207 -3.92 -6.85 -18.62
C LEU A 207 -2.69 -5.97 -18.91
N VAL A 208 -1.80 -5.78 -17.95
CA VAL A 208 -0.54 -5.05 -18.16
C VAL A 208 0.29 -5.69 -19.26
N TRP A 209 0.43 -7.02 -19.22
CA TRP A 209 1.08 -7.76 -20.31
C TRP A 209 0.41 -7.48 -21.65
N LYS A 210 -0.93 -7.54 -21.71
CA LYS A 210 -1.68 -7.31 -22.94
C LYS A 210 -1.50 -5.90 -23.47
N LEU A 211 -1.55 -4.90 -22.61
CA LEU A 211 -1.33 -3.50 -22.96
C LEU A 211 0.08 -3.22 -23.49
N LYS A 212 1.09 -3.98 -23.02
CA LYS A 212 2.46 -3.90 -23.57
C LYS A 212 2.58 -4.48 -24.98
N THR A 213 1.77 -5.48 -25.32
CA THR A 213 1.93 -6.27 -26.55
C THR A 213 0.91 -5.95 -27.64
N CYS A 214 -0.25 -5.36 -27.33
CA CYS A 214 -1.30 -5.07 -28.29
C CYS A 214 -0.95 -3.87 -29.20
N ASP A 215 -1.51 -3.86 -30.41
CA ASP A 215 -1.41 -2.73 -31.32
C ASP A 215 -2.29 -1.56 -30.88
N GLU A 216 -1.91 -0.33 -31.27
CA GLU A 216 -2.69 0.88 -30.94
C GLU A 216 -4.11 0.86 -31.54
N SER A 217 -4.27 0.19 -32.69
CA SER A 217 -5.55 0.07 -33.40
C SER A 217 -6.68 -0.56 -32.57
N VAL A 218 -6.34 -1.36 -31.54
CA VAL A 218 -7.32 -2.00 -30.65
C VAL A 218 -8.09 -1.00 -29.80
N PHE A 219 -7.57 0.21 -29.61
CA PHE A 219 -8.25 1.27 -28.88
C PHE A 219 -9.21 2.11 -29.74
N TYR A 220 -9.22 1.94 -31.06
CA TYR A 220 -10.18 2.60 -31.96
C TYR A 220 -11.46 1.76 -32.08
N LEU A 221 -12.24 1.74 -30.97
CA LEU A 221 -13.49 1.01 -30.86
C LEU A 221 -14.63 1.74 -31.55
N THR A 222 -15.53 0.97 -32.15
CA THR A 222 -16.87 1.36 -32.62
C THR A 222 -17.90 0.45 -31.98
N ASP A 223 -19.19 0.82 -32.03
CA ASP A 223 -20.27 -0.01 -31.49
C ASP A 223 -20.29 -1.40 -32.18
N GLU A 224 -19.99 -1.46 -33.48
CA GLU A 224 -19.88 -2.71 -34.25
C GLU A 224 -18.70 -3.59 -33.75
N LYS A 225 -17.54 -3.00 -33.53
CA LYS A 225 -16.37 -3.74 -32.99
C LYS A 225 -16.63 -4.26 -31.58
N ILE A 226 -17.25 -3.46 -30.73
CA ILE A 226 -17.65 -3.90 -29.38
C ILE A 226 -18.65 -5.05 -29.49
N GLY A 227 -19.71 -4.87 -30.30
CA GLY A 227 -20.72 -5.90 -30.52
C GLY A 227 -20.15 -7.19 -31.08
N SER A 228 -19.24 -7.11 -32.05
CA SER A 228 -18.55 -8.28 -32.62
C SER A 228 -17.63 -8.96 -31.57
N SER A 229 -16.82 -8.21 -30.84
CA SER A 229 -15.93 -8.75 -29.81
C SER A 229 -16.73 -9.49 -28.72
N LEU A 230 -17.74 -8.83 -28.15
CA LEU A 230 -18.59 -9.44 -27.11
C LEU A 230 -19.45 -10.58 -27.67
N GLY A 231 -19.94 -10.45 -28.91
CA GLY A 231 -20.67 -11.49 -29.61
C GLY A 231 -19.87 -12.77 -29.80
N ASN A 232 -18.60 -12.66 -30.13
CA ASN A 232 -17.73 -13.82 -30.39
C ASN A 232 -17.17 -14.45 -29.11
N HIS A 233 -16.92 -13.67 -28.05
CA HIS A 233 -16.17 -14.14 -26.89
C HIS A 233 -17.00 -14.24 -25.59
N LEU A 234 -18.06 -13.44 -25.43
CA LEU A 234 -18.90 -13.43 -24.24
C LEU A 234 -20.27 -14.08 -24.49
N SER A 235 -20.96 -13.69 -25.58
CA SER A 235 -22.32 -14.18 -25.88
C SER A 235 -22.45 -15.70 -25.96
N PRO A 236 -21.48 -16.49 -26.47
CA PRO A 236 -21.56 -17.94 -26.47
C PRO A 236 -21.71 -18.57 -25.09
N PHE A 237 -21.18 -17.93 -24.05
CA PHE A 237 -21.34 -18.40 -22.67
C PHE A 237 -22.67 -17.95 -22.04
N LEU A 238 -23.19 -16.80 -22.46
CA LEU A 238 -24.46 -16.27 -21.97
C LEU A 238 -25.66 -16.89 -22.69
N PHE A 239 -25.50 -17.22 -23.97
CA PHE A 239 -26.55 -17.73 -24.88
C PHE A 239 -26.00 -18.89 -25.70
N PRO A 240 -25.71 -20.05 -25.07
CA PRO A 240 -25.05 -21.15 -25.75
C PRO A 240 -25.94 -21.75 -26.85
N SER A 241 -25.39 -21.82 -28.07
CA SER A 241 -25.92 -22.61 -29.15
C SER A 241 -24.89 -23.64 -29.58
N ALA A 242 -25.33 -24.81 -30.07
CA ALA A 242 -24.45 -25.93 -30.37
C ALA A 242 -23.31 -25.62 -31.35
N GLU A 243 -23.49 -24.61 -32.20
CA GLU A 243 -22.54 -24.26 -33.26
C GLU A 243 -21.46 -23.25 -32.85
N ASN A 244 -21.65 -22.48 -31.76
CA ASN A 244 -20.82 -21.30 -31.48
C ASN A 244 -19.91 -21.40 -30.23
N ILE A 245 -19.97 -22.50 -29.50
CA ILE A 245 -19.30 -22.58 -28.17
C ILE A 245 -17.90 -23.20 -28.19
N GLU A 246 -17.54 -23.97 -29.22
CA GLU A 246 -16.29 -24.75 -29.20
C GLU A 246 -15.02 -23.88 -29.15
N SER A 247 -14.93 -22.88 -30.01
CA SER A 247 -13.75 -22.00 -30.08
C SER A 247 -13.66 -21.08 -28.84
N PRO A 248 -14.71 -20.39 -28.38
CA PRO A 248 -14.71 -19.62 -27.13
C PRO A 248 -14.38 -20.46 -25.90
N SER A 249 -14.86 -21.73 -25.83
CA SER A 249 -14.54 -22.63 -24.72
C SER A 249 -13.05 -22.97 -24.66
N LYS A 250 -12.38 -23.16 -25.80
CA LYS A 250 -10.94 -23.37 -25.85
C LYS A 250 -10.17 -22.14 -25.36
N PHE A 251 -10.58 -20.95 -25.76
CA PHE A 251 -9.98 -19.70 -25.26
C PHE A 251 -10.23 -19.52 -23.75
N TYR A 252 -11.42 -19.82 -23.26
CA TYR A 252 -11.74 -19.75 -21.84
C TYR A 252 -10.89 -20.71 -21.00
N GLN A 253 -10.74 -21.97 -21.45
CA GLN A 253 -9.87 -22.93 -20.79
C GLN A 253 -8.41 -22.46 -20.77
N ALA A 254 -7.89 -21.99 -21.93
CA ALA A 254 -6.55 -21.43 -22.00
C ALA A 254 -6.37 -20.19 -21.10
N PHE A 255 -7.40 -19.37 -20.97
CA PHE A 255 -7.39 -18.22 -20.06
C PHE A 255 -7.39 -18.66 -18.59
N GLY A 256 -8.17 -19.67 -18.20
CA GLY A 256 -8.14 -20.24 -16.87
C GLY A 256 -6.76 -20.77 -16.49
N GLN A 257 -6.15 -21.55 -17.38
CA GLN A 257 -4.78 -22.04 -17.21
C GLN A 257 -3.75 -20.91 -17.13
N LEU A 258 -3.95 -19.82 -17.90
CA LEU A 258 -3.09 -18.64 -17.84
C LEU A 258 -3.20 -17.92 -16.49
N ILE A 259 -4.42 -17.78 -15.92
CA ILE A 259 -4.62 -17.21 -14.58
C ILE A 259 -3.95 -18.10 -13.53
N GLU A 260 -4.18 -19.42 -13.57
CA GLU A 260 -3.58 -20.36 -12.62
C GLU A 260 -2.04 -20.29 -12.67
N ALA A 261 -1.45 -20.24 -13.88
CA ALA A 261 -0.01 -20.11 -14.06
C ALA A 261 0.53 -18.76 -13.55
N GLN A 262 -0.24 -17.68 -13.70
CA GLN A 262 0.15 -16.36 -13.16
C GLN A 262 0.06 -16.35 -11.64
N VAL A 263 -1.02 -16.87 -11.05
CA VAL A 263 -1.18 -17.00 -9.58
C VAL A 263 -0.06 -17.86 -9.00
N GLU A 264 0.26 -18.99 -9.62
CA GLU A 264 1.35 -19.85 -9.18
C GLU A 264 2.72 -19.15 -9.23
N LEU A 265 2.99 -18.38 -10.29
CA LEU A 265 4.22 -17.60 -10.40
C LEU A 265 4.27 -16.48 -9.32
N ASP A 266 3.18 -15.75 -9.13
CA ASP A 266 3.11 -14.65 -8.16
C ASP A 266 3.21 -15.17 -6.72
N SER A 267 2.55 -16.28 -6.40
CA SER A 267 2.65 -16.96 -5.10
C SER A 267 4.08 -17.48 -4.86
N PHE A 268 4.70 -18.09 -5.86
CA PHE A 268 6.09 -18.51 -5.77
C PHE A 268 7.03 -17.33 -5.52
N LEU A 269 6.87 -16.22 -6.24
CA LEU A 269 7.69 -15.02 -6.05
C LEU A 269 7.50 -14.42 -4.65
N SER A 270 6.27 -14.32 -4.16
CA SER A 270 5.99 -13.72 -2.85
C SER A 270 6.35 -14.64 -1.67
N GLN A 271 5.94 -15.89 -1.72
CA GLN A 271 6.06 -16.83 -0.58
C GLN A 271 7.42 -17.54 -0.52
N SER A 272 8.17 -17.55 -1.62
CA SER A 272 9.50 -18.19 -1.67
C SER A 272 10.59 -17.17 -1.89
N VAL A 273 10.63 -16.50 -3.03
CA VAL A 273 11.76 -15.61 -3.39
C VAL A 273 11.79 -14.35 -2.54
N ASP A 274 10.67 -13.62 -2.42
CA ASP A 274 10.60 -12.39 -1.62
C ASP A 274 10.69 -12.73 -0.11
N ALA A 275 10.11 -13.84 0.34
CA ALA A 275 10.26 -14.33 1.71
C ALA A 275 11.73 -14.66 2.01
N PHE A 276 12.43 -15.39 1.15
CA PHE A 276 13.87 -15.62 1.30
C PHE A 276 14.66 -14.30 1.34
N CYS A 277 14.31 -13.36 0.45
CA CYS A 277 15.06 -12.10 0.35
C CYS A 277 14.83 -11.15 1.52
N TYR A 278 13.60 -11.05 2.04
CA TYR A 278 13.17 -9.90 2.86
C TYR A 278 12.54 -10.30 4.21
N ASP A 279 12.34 -11.59 4.48
CA ASP A 279 11.85 -12.05 5.77
C ASP A 279 12.98 -12.62 6.63
N ASP A 280 13.37 -11.88 7.66
CA ASP A 280 14.41 -12.30 8.59
C ASP A 280 13.88 -13.22 9.71
N SER A 281 12.55 -13.42 9.80
CA SER A 281 11.95 -14.33 10.77
C SER A 281 12.05 -15.80 10.38
N ILE A 282 12.39 -16.08 9.11
CA ILE A 282 12.52 -17.43 8.55
C ILE A 282 13.89 -17.67 7.92
N ARG A 283 14.28 -18.95 7.85
CA ARG A 283 15.44 -19.41 7.12
C ARG A 283 15.07 -20.57 6.20
N PHE A 284 15.56 -20.51 4.98
CA PHE A 284 15.48 -21.62 4.04
C PHE A 284 16.70 -22.53 4.23
N VAL A 285 16.47 -23.81 4.35
CA VAL A 285 17.51 -24.83 4.46
C VAL A 285 17.30 -25.93 3.44
N LEU A 286 18.40 -26.52 2.98
CA LEU A 286 18.34 -27.63 2.04
C LEU A 286 18.34 -28.96 2.82
N VAL A 287 17.25 -29.75 2.66
CA VAL A 287 17.14 -31.08 3.22
C VAL A 287 17.04 -32.08 2.07
N GLY A 288 18.17 -32.73 1.77
CA GLY A 288 18.30 -33.54 0.55
C GLY A 288 18.17 -32.68 -0.73
N THR A 289 17.13 -32.87 -1.49
CA THR A 289 16.79 -32.09 -2.70
C THR A 289 15.71 -31.03 -2.47
N ASN A 290 15.10 -31.00 -1.29
CA ASN A 290 13.97 -30.12 -0.97
C ASN A 290 14.45 -28.91 -0.17
N LEU A 291 13.79 -27.78 -0.40
CA LEU A 291 13.91 -26.59 0.45
C LEU A 291 12.85 -26.63 1.53
N GLU A 292 13.28 -26.52 2.78
CA GLU A 292 12.42 -26.39 3.94
C GLU A 292 12.54 -25.02 4.57
N ILE A 293 11.45 -24.52 5.16
CA ILE A 293 11.41 -23.25 5.86
C ILE A 293 11.49 -23.52 7.36
N ILE A 294 12.47 -22.94 8.02
CA ILE A 294 12.62 -22.96 9.48
C ILE A 294 12.25 -21.59 10.02
N GLU A 295 11.33 -21.54 10.97
CA GLU A 295 10.99 -20.32 11.70
C GLU A 295 12.10 -20.03 12.72
N CYS A 296 12.74 -18.87 12.61
CA CYS A 296 13.84 -18.45 13.45
C CYS A 296 13.41 -17.50 14.57
N TYR A 297 12.41 -16.65 14.30
CA TYR A 297 11.96 -15.62 15.22
C TYR A 297 10.43 -15.57 15.26
N LEU A 298 9.83 -16.33 16.15
CA LEU A 298 8.37 -16.42 16.33
C LEU A 298 7.76 -15.06 16.68
N GLU A 299 8.44 -14.24 17.48
CA GLU A 299 7.97 -12.91 17.88
C GLU A 299 7.76 -11.96 16.68
N ALA A 300 8.62 -12.00 15.67
CA ALA A 300 8.47 -11.19 14.47
C ALA A 300 7.27 -11.63 13.62
N ARG A 301 7.01 -12.95 13.57
CA ARG A 301 5.83 -13.50 12.90
C ARG A 301 4.54 -13.11 13.62
N ASP A 302 4.54 -13.20 14.94
CA ASP A 302 3.40 -12.79 15.76
C ASP A 302 3.13 -11.29 15.63
N ALA A 303 4.16 -10.45 15.57
CA ALA A 303 4.03 -9.03 15.31
C ALA A 303 3.38 -8.76 13.94
N TRP A 304 3.74 -9.52 12.90
CA TRP A 304 3.13 -9.41 11.57
C TRP A 304 1.65 -9.82 11.59
N ARG A 305 1.32 -10.92 12.28
CA ARG A 305 -0.08 -11.36 12.46
C ARG A 305 -0.90 -10.31 13.23
N CYS A 306 -0.34 -9.75 14.31
CA CYS A 306 -0.98 -8.68 15.08
C CYS A 306 -1.25 -7.43 14.23
N ASN A 307 -0.41 -7.10 13.26
CA ASN A 307 -0.66 -5.99 12.35
C ASN A 307 -1.93 -6.21 11.49
N GLY A 308 -2.18 -7.44 11.05
CA GLY A 308 -3.44 -7.80 10.36
C GLY A 308 -4.68 -7.57 11.24
N GLU A 309 -4.62 -8.00 12.49
CA GLU A 309 -5.69 -7.77 13.47
C GLU A 309 -5.90 -6.27 13.76
N LYS A 310 -4.82 -5.51 13.90
CA LYS A 310 -4.90 -4.04 14.07
C LYS A 310 -5.61 -3.39 12.87
N LEU A 311 -5.27 -3.77 11.63
CA LEU A 311 -5.91 -3.23 10.43
C LEU A 311 -7.42 -3.53 10.39
N LEU A 312 -7.84 -4.73 10.79
CA LEU A 312 -9.26 -5.06 10.89
C LEU A 312 -9.98 -4.19 11.93
N ARG A 313 -9.35 -3.99 13.10
CA ARG A 313 -9.91 -3.14 14.15
C ARG A 313 -9.98 -1.66 13.75
N LEU A 314 -8.97 -1.16 13.01
CA LEU A 314 -8.98 0.19 12.45
C LEU A 314 -10.10 0.36 11.40
N HIS A 315 -10.39 -0.69 10.61
CA HIS A 315 -11.55 -0.65 9.72
C HIS A 315 -12.85 -0.41 10.50
N ASN A 316 -13.06 -1.11 11.61
CA ASN A 316 -14.21 -0.93 12.49
C ASN A 316 -14.22 0.49 13.08
N TYR A 317 -13.09 0.95 13.63
CA TYR A 317 -12.97 2.28 14.24
C TYR A 317 -13.44 3.40 13.30
N TRP A 318 -12.95 3.42 12.05
CA TRP A 318 -13.34 4.43 11.08
C TRP A 318 -14.79 4.28 10.61
N PHE A 319 -15.27 3.04 10.51
CA PHE A 319 -16.67 2.78 10.17
C PHE A 319 -17.63 3.34 11.25
N TYR A 320 -17.34 3.09 12.52
CA TYR A 320 -18.14 3.61 13.62
C TYR A 320 -18.18 5.13 13.67
N LYS A 321 -17.03 5.77 13.50
CA LYS A 321 -16.97 7.23 13.40
C LYS A 321 -17.81 7.76 12.26
N ALA A 322 -17.80 7.07 11.12
CA ALA A 322 -18.61 7.44 9.97
C ALA A 322 -20.12 7.31 10.24
N VAL A 323 -20.55 6.28 10.96
CA VAL A 323 -21.95 6.13 11.41
C VAL A 323 -22.38 7.35 12.23
N TYR A 324 -21.54 7.79 13.16
CA TYR A 324 -21.78 9.00 13.95
C TYR A 324 -21.96 10.25 13.09
N VAL A 325 -21.00 10.48 12.19
CA VAL A 325 -21.04 11.63 11.27
C VAL A 325 -22.28 11.59 10.39
N PHE A 326 -22.64 10.39 9.89
CA PHE A 326 -23.83 10.21 9.09
C PHE A 326 -25.10 10.64 9.84
N TYR A 327 -25.34 10.14 11.06
CA TYR A 327 -26.54 10.48 11.82
C TYR A 327 -26.57 11.94 12.31
N ALA A 328 -25.42 12.58 12.48
CA ALA A 328 -25.34 14.01 12.76
C ALA A 328 -25.55 14.89 11.53
N SER A 329 -25.44 14.33 10.32
CA SER A 329 -25.53 15.06 9.06
C SER A 329 -26.95 15.18 8.52
N ASP A 330 -27.15 16.09 7.56
CA ASP A 330 -28.41 16.21 6.82
C ASP A 330 -28.71 14.99 5.92
N TRP A 331 -27.71 14.13 5.65
CA TRP A 331 -27.89 12.91 4.84
C TRP A 331 -28.82 11.90 5.54
N ALA A 332 -28.80 11.82 6.85
CA ALA A 332 -29.69 10.92 7.60
C ALA A 332 -31.16 11.31 7.52
N LYS A 333 -31.45 12.59 7.24
CA LYS A 333 -32.81 13.17 7.25
C LYS A 333 -33.51 13.13 5.90
N LYS A 334 -32.80 12.78 4.82
CA LYS A 334 -33.29 12.86 3.44
C LYS A 334 -33.21 11.50 2.74
N PRO A 335 -34.13 11.21 1.82
CA PRO A 335 -33.97 10.06 0.93
C PRO A 335 -32.71 10.21 0.06
N ILE A 336 -31.97 9.13 -0.12
CA ILE A 336 -30.75 9.07 -0.93
C ILE A 336 -31.00 8.19 -2.15
N GLY A 337 -31.09 8.81 -3.33
CA GLY A 337 -31.37 8.10 -4.56
C GLY A 337 -32.79 7.48 -4.60
N ARG A 338 -32.91 6.25 -5.12
CA ARG A 338 -34.20 5.55 -5.26
C ARG A 338 -34.76 5.11 -3.91
N LEU A 339 -36.06 5.23 -3.73
CA LEU A 339 -36.73 4.90 -2.47
C LEU A 339 -36.60 3.42 -2.09
N GLU A 340 -36.61 2.53 -3.07
CA GLU A 340 -36.45 1.09 -2.88
C GLU A 340 -35.05 0.66 -2.41
N ASN A 341 -34.05 1.53 -2.58
CA ASN A 341 -32.64 1.24 -2.29
C ASN A 341 -32.11 2.04 -1.07
N GLN A 342 -32.97 2.56 -0.20
CA GLN A 342 -32.57 3.48 0.87
C GLN A 342 -31.53 2.89 1.83
N GLU A 343 -31.68 1.65 2.23
CA GLU A 343 -30.74 0.99 3.14
C GLU A 343 -29.35 0.90 2.52
N ALA A 344 -29.26 0.38 1.30
CA ALA A 344 -27.99 0.24 0.57
C ALA A 344 -27.35 1.61 0.27
N ASN A 345 -28.16 2.64 -0.10
CA ASN A 345 -27.67 3.97 -0.39
C ASN A 345 -27.18 4.70 0.89
N ARG A 346 -27.85 4.50 2.03
CA ARG A 346 -27.39 5.02 3.34
C ARG A 346 -26.05 4.40 3.73
N LEU A 347 -25.88 3.10 3.53
CA LEU A 347 -24.60 2.41 3.75
C LEU A 347 -23.50 2.99 2.85
N ALA A 348 -23.79 3.27 1.58
CA ALA A 348 -22.82 3.92 0.67
C ALA A 348 -22.37 5.29 1.19
N VAL A 349 -23.28 6.11 1.73
CA VAL A 349 -22.92 7.40 2.33
C VAL A 349 -22.06 7.22 3.57
N ILE A 350 -22.37 6.25 4.43
CA ILE A 350 -21.56 5.92 5.62
C ILE A 350 -20.15 5.50 5.20
N GLN A 351 -20.02 4.63 4.20
CA GLN A 351 -18.72 4.21 3.67
C GLN A 351 -17.93 5.38 3.04
N ALA A 352 -18.61 6.29 2.35
CA ALA A 352 -17.97 7.50 1.83
C ALA A 352 -17.44 8.39 2.98
N PHE A 353 -18.21 8.58 4.06
CA PHE A 353 -17.74 9.28 5.26
C PHE A 353 -16.56 8.54 5.92
N ARG A 354 -16.60 7.21 6.02
CA ARG A 354 -15.49 6.42 6.56
C ARG A 354 -14.19 6.72 5.81
N SER A 355 -14.23 6.62 4.49
CA SER A 355 -13.08 6.88 3.63
C SER A 355 -12.60 8.32 3.74
N GLN A 356 -13.52 9.29 3.77
CA GLN A 356 -13.19 10.70 3.92
C GLN A 356 -12.52 10.99 5.27
N LEU A 357 -13.05 10.48 6.38
CA LEU A 357 -12.49 10.67 7.72
C LEU A 357 -11.05 10.14 7.79
N GLN A 358 -10.83 8.92 7.30
CA GLN A 358 -9.50 8.33 7.27
C GLN A 358 -8.54 9.13 6.38
N LEU A 359 -8.94 9.48 5.16
CA LEU A 359 -8.12 10.29 4.25
C LEU A 359 -7.79 11.67 4.84
N THR A 360 -8.74 12.27 5.55
CA THR A 360 -8.58 13.58 6.16
C THR A 360 -7.67 13.51 7.40
N ASP A 361 -7.97 12.64 8.35
CA ASP A 361 -7.29 12.60 9.65
C ASP A 361 -5.91 11.95 9.57
N VAL A 362 -5.78 10.86 8.77
CA VAL A 362 -4.54 10.09 8.68
C VAL A 362 -3.64 10.59 7.56
N TYR A 363 -4.22 10.94 6.40
CA TYR A 363 -3.44 11.29 5.21
C TYR A 363 -3.39 12.80 4.91
N GLY A 364 -4.04 13.63 5.73
CA GLY A 364 -4.00 15.09 5.61
C GLY A 364 -4.62 15.63 4.33
N LEU A 365 -5.52 14.86 3.69
CA LEU A 365 -6.16 15.26 2.45
C LEU A 365 -7.25 16.30 2.73
N ASP A 366 -7.19 17.40 2.01
CA ASP A 366 -8.19 18.46 2.05
C ASP A 366 -9.52 17.99 1.43
N GLU A 367 -10.57 18.81 1.59
CA GLU A 367 -11.90 18.56 1.03
C GLU A 367 -11.87 18.47 -0.51
N THR A 368 -10.90 19.10 -1.17
CA THR A 368 -10.79 19.11 -2.63
C THR A 368 -9.43 18.65 -3.13
N VAL A 369 -9.43 17.85 -4.18
CA VAL A 369 -8.24 17.34 -4.86
C VAL A 369 -8.19 17.86 -6.30
N LEU A 370 -7.03 18.33 -6.75
CA LEU A 370 -6.81 18.73 -8.14
C LEU A 370 -6.54 17.48 -8.99
N VAL A 371 -7.35 17.28 -10.02
CA VAL A 371 -7.07 16.29 -11.08
C VAL A 371 -6.11 16.94 -12.07
N GLU A 372 -4.83 16.60 -11.97
CA GLU A 372 -3.77 17.26 -12.78
C GLU A 372 -4.00 17.14 -14.30
N LYS A 373 -4.55 16.01 -14.73
CA LYS A 373 -4.81 15.72 -16.15
C LYS A 373 -5.81 16.68 -16.78
N THR A 374 -6.81 17.15 -16.04
CA THR A 374 -7.88 18.03 -16.52
C THR A 374 -7.83 19.44 -15.95
N GLY A 375 -7.03 19.67 -14.91
CA GLY A 375 -6.98 20.93 -14.17
C GLY A 375 -8.26 21.22 -13.36
N LEU A 376 -9.18 20.28 -13.26
CA LEU A 376 -10.43 20.42 -12.51
C LEU A 376 -10.23 20.04 -11.05
N GLN A 377 -10.95 20.72 -10.16
CA GLN A 377 -11.02 20.35 -8.73
C GLN A 377 -12.16 19.39 -8.48
N VAL A 378 -11.88 18.34 -7.74
CA VAL A 378 -12.84 17.33 -7.29
C VAL A 378 -13.09 17.51 -5.80
N ASP A 379 -14.35 17.55 -5.40
CA ASP A 379 -14.74 17.37 -4.01
C ASP A 379 -14.52 15.90 -3.62
N LEU A 380 -13.71 15.67 -2.59
CA LEU A 380 -13.28 14.32 -2.22
C LEU A 380 -14.46 13.47 -1.74
N PHE A 381 -15.36 14.05 -0.93
CA PHE A 381 -16.54 13.31 -0.47
C PHE A 381 -17.45 12.92 -1.64
N GLN A 382 -17.69 13.84 -2.59
CA GLN A 382 -18.50 13.54 -3.77
C GLN A 382 -17.86 12.46 -4.66
N ALA A 383 -16.52 12.47 -4.79
CA ALA A 383 -15.79 11.43 -5.53
C ALA A 383 -15.94 10.06 -4.86
N LEU A 384 -15.76 10.00 -3.54
CA LEU A 384 -15.92 8.77 -2.75
C LEU A 384 -17.38 8.27 -2.78
N LEU A 385 -18.33 9.16 -2.56
CA LEU A 385 -19.76 8.84 -2.61
C LEU A 385 -20.17 8.31 -3.99
N SER A 386 -19.65 8.91 -5.06
CA SER A 386 -19.92 8.43 -6.42
C SER A 386 -19.43 7.01 -6.64
N LEU A 387 -18.26 6.66 -6.11
CA LEU A 387 -17.72 5.30 -6.20
C LEU A 387 -18.54 4.31 -5.35
N GLU A 388 -18.90 4.68 -4.13
CA GLU A 388 -19.72 3.84 -3.24
C GLU A 388 -21.13 3.61 -3.79
N LEU A 389 -21.74 4.63 -4.42
CA LEU A 389 -23.04 4.48 -5.09
C LEU A 389 -22.95 3.61 -6.36
N MET A 390 -21.83 3.65 -7.10
CA MET A 390 -21.59 2.70 -8.19
C MET A 390 -21.48 1.26 -7.64
N THR A 391 -20.75 1.05 -6.56
CA THR A 391 -20.65 -0.25 -5.87
C THR A 391 -22.04 -0.74 -5.44
N THR A 392 -22.83 0.12 -4.79
CA THR A 392 -24.20 -0.19 -4.38
C THR A 392 -25.10 -0.53 -5.58
N PHE A 393 -24.99 0.23 -6.65
CA PHE A 393 -25.74 -0.03 -7.88
C PHE A 393 -25.44 -1.41 -8.44
N TYR A 394 -24.17 -1.80 -8.59
CA TYR A 394 -23.83 -3.14 -9.08
C TYR A 394 -24.21 -4.24 -8.11
N ASN A 395 -24.13 -4.01 -6.80
CA ASN A 395 -24.61 -4.98 -5.82
C ASN A 395 -26.12 -5.24 -5.96
N VAL A 396 -26.93 -4.18 -6.02
CA VAL A 396 -28.39 -4.28 -6.06
C VAL A 396 -28.89 -4.75 -7.42
N ASP A 397 -28.39 -4.14 -8.52
CA ASP A 397 -28.92 -4.38 -9.86
C ASP A 397 -28.26 -5.57 -10.58
N PHE A 398 -27.10 -6.06 -10.09
CA PHE A 398 -26.40 -7.16 -10.71
C PHE A 398 -26.16 -8.34 -9.75
N ILE A 399 -25.44 -8.14 -8.65
CA ILE A 399 -24.98 -9.22 -7.79
C ILE A 399 -26.13 -9.92 -7.05
N LEU A 400 -27.07 -9.18 -6.48
CA LEU A 400 -28.23 -9.78 -5.78
C LEU A 400 -29.13 -10.56 -6.72
N PRO A 401 -29.53 -10.06 -7.92
CA PRO A 401 -30.26 -10.87 -8.90
C PRO A 401 -29.47 -12.09 -9.39
N TYR A 402 -28.15 -11.95 -9.62
CA TYR A 402 -27.29 -13.08 -9.96
C TYR A 402 -27.30 -14.15 -8.86
N LYS A 403 -27.16 -13.73 -7.59
CA LYS A 403 -27.24 -14.66 -6.43
C LYS A 403 -28.57 -15.42 -6.42
N LYS A 404 -29.69 -14.73 -6.61
CA LYS A 404 -31.02 -15.37 -6.68
C LYS A 404 -31.06 -16.48 -7.73
N TYR A 405 -30.57 -16.20 -8.94
CA TYR A 405 -30.52 -17.21 -10.01
C TYR A 405 -29.52 -18.33 -9.72
N LEU A 406 -28.41 -18.01 -9.06
CA LEU A 406 -27.44 -19.01 -8.61
C LEU A 406 -28.05 -19.95 -7.59
N ASP A 407 -28.78 -19.44 -6.61
CA ASP A 407 -29.47 -20.25 -5.58
C ASP A 407 -30.56 -21.15 -6.21
N GLU A 408 -31.25 -20.68 -7.28
CA GLU A 408 -32.26 -21.46 -8.00
C GLU A 408 -31.66 -22.57 -8.87
N THR A 409 -30.49 -22.34 -9.47
CA THR A 409 -29.93 -23.23 -10.51
C THR A 409 -28.74 -24.07 -10.05
N GLY A 410 -28.02 -23.63 -8.99
CA GLY A 410 -26.75 -24.21 -8.55
C GLY A 410 -25.60 -24.09 -9.57
N ASN A 411 -25.80 -23.31 -10.66
CA ASN A 411 -24.82 -23.19 -11.74
C ASN A 411 -24.57 -21.72 -12.10
N TRP A 412 -23.32 -21.30 -11.98
CA TRP A 412 -22.91 -19.91 -12.20
C TRP A 412 -23.19 -19.41 -13.63
N GLN A 413 -23.00 -20.26 -14.63
CA GLN A 413 -23.18 -19.92 -16.03
C GLN A 413 -24.67 -19.73 -16.35
N PHE A 414 -25.53 -20.62 -15.87
CA PHE A 414 -26.99 -20.49 -16.00
C PHE A 414 -27.50 -19.24 -15.29
N ALA A 415 -27.01 -18.96 -14.09
CA ALA A 415 -27.37 -17.74 -13.37
C ALA A 415 -27.03 -16.48 -14.15
N LEU A 416 -25.81 -16.45 -14.70
CA LEU A 416 -25.34 -15.33 -15.53
C LEU A 416 -26.12 -15.21 -16.83
N SER A 417 -26.43 -16.34 -17.48
CA SER A 417 -27.27 -16.40 -18.69
C SER A 417 -28.68 -15.85 -18.43
N ARG A 418 -29.34 -16.27 -17.35
CA ARG A 418 -30.68 -15.75 -16.99
C ARG A 418 -30.65 -14.26 -16.70
N LEU A 419 -29.62 -13.77 -16.01
CA LEU A 419 -29.45 -12.34 -15.74
C LEU A 419 -29.27 -11.54 -17.02
N ALA A 420 -28.43 -12.02 -17.94
CA ALA A 420 -28.21 -11.39 -19.23
C ALA A 420 -29.47 -11.38 -20.11
N MET A 421 -30.26 -12.47 -20.10
CA MET A 421 -31.54 -12.56 -20.81
C MET A 421 -32.56 -11.55 -20.27
N GLU A 422 -32.64 -11.41 -18.94
CA GLU A 422 -33.47 -10.38 -18.31
C GLU A 422 -33.02 -8.97 -18.75
N GLY A 423 -31.69 -8.75 -18.83
CA GLY A 423 -31.13 -7.50 -19.34
C GLY A 423 -31.55 -7.19 -20.76
N LEU A 424 -31.58 -8.18 -21.65
CA LEU A 424 -32.04 -8.03 -23.03
C LEU A 424 -33.55 -7.68 -23.09
N LEU A 425 -34.38 -8.38 -22.32
CA LEU A 425 -35.81 -8.18 -22.28
C LEU A 425 -36.19 -6.80 -21.71
N THR A 426 -35.44 -6.30 -20.75
CA THR A 426 -35.70 -5.00 -20.11
C THR A 426 -34.94 -3.84 -20.76
N GLY A 427 -34.08 -4.11 -21.75
CA GLY A 427 -33.18 -3.11 -22.34
C GLY A 427 -32.09 -2.62 -21.39
N SER A 428 -31.77 -3.38 -20.33
CA SER A 428 -30.80 -3.00 -19.31
C SER A 428 -29.41 -3.59 -19.59
N GLN A 429 -28.51 -2.77 -20.10
CA GLN A 429 -27.10 -3.16 -20.33
C GLN A 429 -26.34 -3.51 -19.04
N ASN A 430 -26.84 -3.11 -17.87
CA ASN A 430 -26.21 -3.36 -16.57
C ASN A 430 -26.28 -4.83 -16.11
N ARG A 431 -27.01 -5.67 -16.85
CA ARG A 431 -27.18 -7.11 -16.58
C ARG A 431 -26.13 -7.98 -17.29
N PHE A 432 -25.11 -7.36 -17.90
CA PHE A 432 -23.99 -8.06 -18.56
C PHE A 432 -22.71 -8.04 -17.69
N PRO A 433 -21.85 -9.06 -17.77
CA PRO A 433 -20.61 -9.15 -16.99
C PRO A 433 -19.59 -8.03 -17.29
N ILE A 434 -19.76 -7.37 -18.44
CA ILE A 434 -19.05 -6.15 -18.81
C ILE A 434 -20.10 -5.13 -19.20
N THR A 435 -20.01 -3.94 -18.65
CA THR A 435 -20.87 -2.80 -19.02
C THR A 435 -20.03 -1.73 -19.69
N TRP A 436 -20.64 -0.98 -20.60
CA TRP A 436 -19.98 0.14 -21.26
C TRP A 436 -20.93 1.30 -21.49
N SER A 437 -20.37 2.49 -21.58
CA SER A 437 -21.13 3.71 -21.87
C SER A 437 -20.23 4.74 -22.55
N ASP A 438 -20.83 5.73 -23.20
CA ASP A 438 -20.11 6.92 -23.61
C ASP A 438 -19.86 7.87 -22.42
N ARG A 439 -18.86 8.75 -22.58
CA ARG A 439 -18.47 9.70 -21.55
C ARG A 439 -19.61 10.66 -21.15
N LYS A 440 -20.41 11.13 -22.12
CA LYS A 440 -21.49 12.11 -21.88
C LYS A 440 -22.58 11.51 -21.01
N SER A 441 -23.00 10.29 -21.33
CA SER A 441 -23.99 9.53 -20.53
C SER A 441 -23.49 9.28 -19.11
N LYS A 442 -22.21 8.92 -18.95
CA LYS A 442 -21.63 8.67 -17.62
C LYS A 442 -21.56 9.95 -16.79
N ILE A 443 -21.15 11.07 -17.37
CA ILE A 443 -21.14 12.38 -16.69
C ILE A 443 -22.57 12.74 -16.25
N LYS A 444 -23.58 12.54 -17.10
CA LYS A 444 -24.98 12.79 -16.75
C LYS A 444 -25.41 11.93 -15.55
N ASN A 445 -25.06 10.66 -15.52
CA ASN A 445 -25.38 9.78 -14.39
C ASN A 445 -24.72 10.24 -13.10
N ILE A 446 -23.41 10.54 -13.14
CA ILE A 446 -22.68 11.04 -11.97
C ILE A 446 -23.21 12.40 -11.52
N SER A 447 -23.65 13.28 -12.41
CA SER A 447 -24.16 14.59 -12.04
C SER A 447 -25.36 14.53 -11.11
N ALA A 448 -26.18 13.48 -11.20
CA ALA A 448 -27.31 13.26 -10.29
C ALA A 448 -26.86 13.13 -8.80
N TRP A 449 -25.62 12.73 -8.55
CA TRP A 449 -25.04 12.60 -7.20
C TRP A 449 -24.36 13.88 -6.70
N THR A 450 -24.23 14.89 -7.57
CA THR A 450 -23.62 16.20 -7.23
C THR A 450 -24.66 17.29 -7.01
N VAL A 451 -25.90 16.89 -6.72
CA VAL A 451 -27.00 17.82 -6.43
C VAL A 451 -26.72 18.61 -5.14
N SER A 452 -26.91 19.92 -5.21
CA SER A 452 -26.76 20.84 -4.09
C SER A 452 -27.73 22.00 -4.22
N LYS A 453 -27.83 22.86 -3.20
CA LYS A 453 -28.63 24.08 -3.26
C LYS A 453 -28.24 24.98 -4.45
N LYS A 454 -26.94 25.05 -4.77
CA LYS A 454 -26.38 25.81 -5.91
C LYS A 454 -26.62 25.12 -7.25
N PHE A 455 -26.69 23.80 -7.26
CA PHE A 455 -26.85 22.96 -8.46
C PHE A 455 -28.01 21.97 -8.27
N PRO A 456 -29.28 22.40 -8.34
CA PRO A 456 -30.44 21.53 -8.07
C PRO A 456 -30.59 20.35 -9.03
N GLN A 457 -30.05 20.47 -10.25
CA GLN A 457 -30.06 19.41 -11.27
C GLN A 457 -28.72 18.66 -11.39
N GLY A 458 -27.80 18.89 -10.43
CA GLY A 458 -26.45 18.36 -10.45
C GLY A 458 -25.43 19.27 -11.17
N ASN A 459 -24.17 19.04 -10.87
CA ASN A 459 -23.04 19.82 -11.39
C ASN A 459 -22.24 19.00 -12.41
N LEU A 460 -22.45 19.28 -13.71
CA LEU A 460 -21.77 18.56 -14.80
C LEU A 460 -20.23 18.67 -14.74
N LYS A 461 -19.69 19.84 -14.35
CA LYS A 461 -18.23 20.01 -14.22
C LYS A 461 -17.65 19.19 -13.07
N ALA A 462 -18.36 19.13 -11.93
CA ALA A 462 -17.97 18.26 -10.82
C ALA A 462 -18.06 16.79 -11.24
N ALA A 463 -19.11 16.38 -11.92
CA ALA A 463 -19.27 15.03 -12.44
C ALA A 463 -18.18 14.64 -13.44
N GLU A 464 -17.75 15.56 -14.30
CA GLU A 464 -16.64 15.36 -15.22
C GLU A 464 -15.31 15.15 -14.45
N ALA A 465 -15.04 15.99 -13.46
CA ALA A 465 -13.84 15.85 -12.62
C ALA A 465 -13.84 14.54 -11.83
N ILE A 466 -14.98 14.12 -11.26
CA ILE A 466 -15.14 12.84 -10.58
C ILE A 466 -14.87 11.67 -11.52
N LEU A 467 -15.44 11.72 -12.73
CA LEU A 467 -15.24 10.68 -13.73
C LEU A 467 -13.75 10.54 -14.08
N ASP A 468 -13.06 11.65 -14.33
CA ASP A 468 -11.64 11.64 -14.69
C ASP A 468 -10.76 11.18 -13.53
N PHE A 469 -11.16 11.47 -12.30
CA PHE A 469 -10.46 11.02 -11.09
C PHE A 469 -10.43 9.49 -10.95
N TRP A 470 -11.51 8.80 -11.37
CA TRP A 470 -11.64 7.35 -11.27
C TRP A 470 -11.36 6.59 -12.58
N THR A 471 -10.93 7.28 -13.65
CA THR A 471 -10.77 6.66 -14.98
C THR A 471 -9.30 6.37 -15.29
N SER A 472 -9.02 5.10 -15.65
CA SER A 472 -7.79 4.67 -16.30
C SER A 472 -7.94 4.73 -17.82
N ASP A 473 -7.14 5.54 -18.51
CA ASP A 473 -7.04 5.55 -19.97
C ASP A 473 -6.07 4.47 -20.44
N LEU A 474 -6.59 3.33 -20.90
CA LEU A 474 -5.77 2.17 -21.28
C LEU A 474 -4.88 2.44 -22.50
N LYS A 475 -5.26 3.36 -23.39
CA LYS A 475 -4.40 3.76 -24.52
C LYS A 475 -3.18 4.52 -24.03
N ASP A 476 -3.38 5.54 -23.20
CA ASP A 476 -2.28 6.32 -22.61
C ASP A 476 -1.37 5.41 -21.78
N PHE A 477 -1.96 4.51 -21.00
CA PHE A 477 -1.21 3.57 -20.17
C PHE A 477 -0.40 2.58 -21.02
N SER A 478 -0.97 2.03 -22.10
CA SER A 478 -0.25 1.18 -23.07
C SER A 478 0.94 1.92 -23.68
N PHE A 479 0.76 3.19 -24.07
CA PHE A 479 1.86 4.00 -24.63
C PHE A 479 3.00 4.18 -23.62
N GLN A 480 2.67 4.49 -22.39
CA GLN A 480 3.65 4.64 -21.31
C GLN A 480 4.42 3.36 -21.03
N LEU A 481 3.71 2.21 -20.95
CA LEU A 481 4.32 0.90 -20.75
C LEU A 481 5.30 0.51 -21.87
N LYS A 482 4.98 0.82 -23.12
CA LYS A 482 5.84 0.52 -24.29
C LYS A 482 7.11 1.40 -24.33
N ASN A 483 7.02 2.62 -23.83
CA ASN A 483 8.15 3.55 -23.78
C ASN A 483 9.07 3.33 -22.56
N ASN A 484 8.85 2.25 -21.79
CA ASN A 484 9.61 1.96 -20.56
C ASN A 484 9.67 3.15 -19.59
N GLU A 485 8.65 4.00 -19.57
CA GLU A 485 8.53 5.04 -18.58
C GLU A 485 8.42 4.37 -17.21
N SER A 486 9.17 4.88 -16.23
CA SER A 486 9.12 4.39 -14.86
C SER A 486 7.80 4.80 -14.21
N ILE A 487 6.74 4.06 -14.51
CA ILE A 487 5.41 4.36 -14.03
C ILE A 487 5.01 3.28 -13.04
N LEU A 488 4.36 3.72 -11.98
CA LEU A 488 3.63 2.81 -11.11
C LEU A 488 2.40 2.32 -11.88
N ASN A 489 2.34 1.04 -12.16
CA ASN A 489 1.18 0.43 -12.82
C ASN A 489 -0.07 0.67 -11.96
N PRO A 490 -1.12 1.35 -12.46
CA PRO A 490 -2.37 1.45 -11.74
C PRO A 490 -3.02 0.07 -11.64
N GLU A 491 -3.53 -0.26 -10.48
CA GLU A 491 -4.39 -1.42 -10.32
C GLU A 491 -5.83 -1.05 -10.73
N PHE A 492 -6.58 -2.02 -11.22
CA PHE A 492 -8.00 -1.80 -11.58
C PHE A 492 -8.82 -1.23 -10.42
N SER A 493 -8.52 -1.66 -9.19
CA SER A 493 -9.21 -1.16 -8.00
C SER A 493 -8.96 0.33 -7.74
N GLU A 494 -7.82 0.87 -8.17
CA GLU A 494 -7.46 2.28 -7.94
C GLU A 494 -8.10 3.23 -8.95
N LEU A 495 -8.31 2.74 -10.17
CA LEU A 495 -8.94 3.44 -11.28
C LEU A 495 -9.96 2.52 -11.96
N PRO A 496 -11.14 2.30 -11.33
CA PRO A 496 -12.04 1.21 -11.69
C PRO A 496 -12.87 1.45 -12.95
N ILE A 497 -12.77 2.61 -13.58
CA ILE A 497 -13.40 2.91 -14.86
C ILE A 497 -12.34 2.83 -15.95
N LEU A 498 -12.46 1.87 -16.85
CA LEU A 498 -11.49 1.58 -17.90
C LEU A 498 -11.90 2.29 -19.20
N LYS A 499 -11.08 3.25 -19.66
CA LYS A 499 -11.35 3.95 -20.92
C LYS A 499 -10.59 3.29 -22.06
N MET A 500 -11.32 2.90 -23.11
CA MET A 500 -10.79 2.44 -24.40
C MET A 500 -11.43 3.27 -25.54
N GLY A 501 -10.63 4.13 -26.15
CA GLY A 501 -11.12 5.09 -27.12
C GLY A 501 -12.14 6.07 -26.53
N ARG A 502 -13.35 6.13 -27.09
CA ARG A 502 -14.45 6.98 -26.57
C ARG A 502 -15.31 6.29 -25.50
N TYR A 503 -15.16 4.99 -25.29
CA TYR A 503 -15.98 4.19 -24.41
C TYR A 503 -15.34 4.01 -23.04
N LEU A 504 -16.21 3.93 -22.03
CA LEU A 504 -15.90 3.68 -20.64
C LEU A 504 -16.47 2.32 -20.27
N PHE A 505 -15.61 1.41 -19.84
CA PHE A 505 -15.97 0.06 -19.44
C PHE A 505 -15.91 -0.07 -17.91
N GLN A 506 -16.83 -0.84 -17.35
CA GLN A 506 -16.84 -1.22 -15.95
C GLN A 506 -17.15 -2.71 -15.83
N LEU A 507 -16.54 -3.33 -14.83
CA LEU A 507 -16.70 -4.75 -14.53
C LEU A 507 -17.55 -4.88 -13.27
N PRO A 508 -18.82 -5.34 -13.35
CA PRO A 508 -19.74 -5.41 -12.22
C PRO A 508 -19.16 -6.17 -11.02
N TRP A 509 -18.51 -7.31 -11.27
CA TRP A 509 -17.89 -8.11 -10.22
C TRP A 509 -16.80 -7.35 -9.46
N MET A 510 -15.99 -6.56 -10.18
CA MET A 510 -14.94 -5.76 -9.59
C MET A 510 -15.52 -4.61 -8.77
N GLN A 511 -16.45 -3.86 -9.35
CA GLN A 511 -17.10 -2.72 -8.70
C GLN A 511 -17.85 -3.12 -7.42
N ALA A 512 -18.45 -4.31 -7.40
CA ALA A 512 -19.24 -4.78 -6.27
C ALA A 512 -18.37 -5.24 -5.08
N PHE A 513 -17.15 -5.72 -5.33
CA PHE A 513 -16.32 -6.37 -4.29
C PHE A 513 -15.02 -5.63 -3.96
N GLN A 514 -14.75 -4.47 -4.57
CA GLN A 514 -13.54 -3.70 -4.27
C GLN A 514 -13.64 -2.95 -2.94
N ASN A 515 -12.49 -2.72 -2.31
CA ASN A 515 -12.38 -1.82 -1.16
C ASN A 515 -12.13 -0.38 -1.63
N ASN A 516 -13.18 0.43 -1.67
CA ASN A 516 -13.12 1.80 -2.18
C ASN A 516 -12.23 2.73 -1.33
N SER A 517 -12.12 2.49 -0.02
CA SER A 517 -11.23 3.27 0.84
C SER A 517 -9.76 3.03 0.48
N SER A 518 -9.37 1.76 0.33
CA SER A 518 -8.01 1.39 -0.10
C SER A 518 -7.73 1.90 -1.52
N ALA A 519 -8.72 1.82 -2.42
CA ALA A 519 -8.63 2.37 -3.77
C ALA A 519 -8.32 3.87 -3.75
N ALA A 520 -9.03 4.65 -2.93
CA ALA A 520 -8.85 6.08 -2.81
C ALA A 520 -7.47 6.43 -2.20
N ILE A 521 -7.05 5.74 -1.14
CA ILE A 521 -5.74 5.94 -0.51
C ILE A 521 -4.63 5.70 -1.53
N ASN A 522 -4.67 4.60 -2.26
CA ASN A 522 -3.65 4.26 -3.22
C ASN A 522 -3.67 5.16 -4.45
N ASN A 523 -4.85 5.53 -4.98
CA ASN A 523 -4.95 6.53 -6.04
C ASN A 523 -4.25 7.84 -5.63
N LEU A 524 -4.50 8.33 -4.44
CA LEU A 524 -4.00 9.61 -3.97
C LEU A 524 -2.54 9.55 -3.48
N ARG A 525 -2.13 8.47 -2.82
CA ARG A 525 -0.82 8.37 -2.16
C ARG A 525 0.21 7.55 -2.93
N ARG A 526 -0.20 6.53 -3.68
CA ARG A 526 0.70 5.72 -4.51
C ARG A 526 0.83 6.30 -5.92
N LEU A 527 -0.27 6.39 -6.67
CA LEU A 527 -0.26 6.93 -8.04
C LEU A 527 0.00 8.44 -8.05
N GLY A 528 -0.61 9.17 -7.13
CA GLY A 528 -0.49 10.62 -6.99
C GLY A 528 0.68 11.11 -6.14
N SER A 529 1.68 10.27 -5.81
CA SER A 529 2.80 10.62 -4.92
C SER A 529 3.65 11.80 -5.40
N HIS A 530 3.69 12.06 -6.71
CA HIS A 530 4.43 13.17 -7.32
C HIS A 530 3.63 14.47 -7.44
N ARG A 531 2.39 14.51 -6.94
CA ARG A 531 1.57 15.73 -7.00
C ARG A 531 2.22 16.90 -6.25
N LYS A 532 2.14 18.09 -6.83
CA LYS A 532 2.71 19.32 -6.23
C LYS A 532 2.19 19.60 -4.80
N LYS A 533 0.98 19.16 -4.50
CA LYS A 533 0.34 19.34 -3.18
C LYS A 533 0.72 18.31 -2.13
N ALA A 534 1.45 17.24 -2.47
CA ALA A 534 1.78 16.16 -1.52
C ALA A 534 2.51 16.65 -0.27
N ARG A 535 3.39 17.67 -0.41
CA ARG A 535 4.05 18.32 0.74
C ARG A 535 3.07 19.07 1.64
N LYS A 536 2.10 19.77 1.06
CA LYS A 536 1.07 20.48 1.82
C LYS A 536 0.19 19.51 2.60
N GLU A 537 -0.11 18.37 2.02
CA GLU A 537 -0.90 17.31 2.68
C GLU A 537 -0.16 16.75 3.90
N THR A 538 1.17 16.56 3.84
CA THR A 538 1.96 16.17 5.02
C THR A 538 1.91 17.24 6.11
N ALA A 539 2.07 18.52 5.75
CA ALA A 539 1.91 19.61 6.71
C ALA A 539 0.49 19.66 7.33
N CYS A 540 -0.55 19.28 6.59
CA CYS A 540 -1.90 19.15 7.15
C CYS A 540 -2.01 18.02 8.20
N ILE A 541 -1.28 16.90 8.02
CA ILE A 541 -1.20 15.83 9.03
C ILE A 541 -0.59 16.38 10.32
N GLU A 542 0.55 17.06 10.20
CA GLU A 542 1.27 17.66 11.33
C GLU A 542 0.38 18.65 12.10
N GLN A 543 -0.31 19.55 11.39
CA GLN A 543 -1.23 20.52 11.97
C GLN A 543 -2.41 19.86 12.70
N ARG A 544 -2.99 18.80 12.13
CA ARG A 544 -4.11 18.08 12.76
C ARG A 544 -3.68 17.30 13.99
N LEU A 545 -2.53 16.66 13.90
CA LEU A 545 -1.95 15.94 15.03
C LEU A 545 -1.63 16.92 16.17
N ALA A 546 -1.03 18.07 15.86
CA ALA A 546 -0.77 19.13 16.80
C ALA A 546 -2.06 19.58 17.51
N LYS A 547 -3.13 19.82 16.73
CA LYS A 547 -4.43 20.19 17.30
C LYS A 547 -4.99 19.13 18.26
N CYS A 548 -4.84 17.84 17.95
CA CYS A 548 -5.25 16.76 18.85
C CYS A 548 -4.45 16.75 20.16
N PHE A 549 -3.16 17.12 20.13
CA PHE A 549 -2.36 17.31 21.33
C PHE A 549 -2.82 18.53 22.12
N GLU A 550 -3.07 19.69 21.46
CA GLU A 550 -3.59 20.90 22.08
C GLU A 550 -4.94 20.68 22.78
N GLU A 551 -5.85 19.89 22.16
CA GLU A 551 -7.14 19.50 22.74
C GLU A 551 -7.00 18.66 24.03
N ARG A 552 -5.79 18.16 24.33
CA ARG A 552 -5.40 17.47 25.56
C ARG A 552 -4.48 18.31 26.45
N ASP A 553 -4.45 19.61 26.23
CA ASP A 553 -3.66 20.59 26.99
C ASP A 553 -2.14 20.36 26.91
N PHE A 554 -1.63 19.78 25.83
CA PHE A 554 -0.19 19.83 25.52
C PHE A 554 0.16 21.22 24.99
N GLN A 555 1.30 21.74 25.39
CA GLN A 555 1.90 22.87 24.71
C GLN A 555 2.60 22.35 23.46
N VAL A 556 2.32 22.93 22.28
CA VAL A 556 2.79 22.41 20.99
C VAL A 556 3.59 23.47 20.23
N CYS A 557 4.71 23.07 19.66
CA CYS A 557 5.49 23.86 18.72
C CYS A 557 5.63 23.08 17.41
N LEU A 558 5.15 23.66 16.30
CA LEU A 558 5.21 23.09 14.96
C LEU A 558 6.40 23.68 14.19
N ASN A 559 6.99 22.84 13.32
CA ASN A 559 7.99 23.26 12.32
C ASN A 559 9.15 24.05 12.93
N TYR A 560 9.65 23.57 14.08
CA TYR A 560 10.74 24.23 14.77
C TYR A 560 12.06 24.07 13.98
N GLU A 561 12.72 25.19 13.64
CA GLU A 561 14.03 25.20 13.02
C GLU A 561 15.12 25.44 14.09
N PRO A 562 15.83 24.40 14.55
CA PRO A 562 16.97 24.56 15.46
C PRO A 562 18.06 25.44 14.83
N ILE A 563 18.78 26.16 15.69
CA ILE A 563 19.91 27.00 15.25
C ILE A 563 20.95 26.14 14.54
N ARG A 564 21.26 26.47 13.30
CA ARG A 564 22.23 25.74 12.48
C ARG A 564 23.63 25.99 13.02
N THR A 565 24.31 24.95 13.47
CA THR A 565 25.74 25.00 13.75
C THR A 565 26.54 24.67 12.48
N LYS A 566 27.85 25.02 12.44
CA LYS A 566 28.70 24.72 11.26
C LYS A 566 28.80 23.23 10.97
N ASP A 567 28.67 22.40 11.99
CA ASP A 567 28.93 20.97 11.93
C ASP A 567 27.68 20.10 11.93
N GLU A 568 26.53 20.58 12.43
CA GLU A 568 25.29 19.83 12.50
C GLU A 568 24.09 20.63 11.94
N ASN A 569 23.40 20.07 10.98
CA ASN A 569 22.10 20.55 10.49
C ASN A 569 21.06 19.46 10.84
N ALA A 570 20.33 19.68 11.93
CA ALA A 570 19.28 18.76 12.38
C ALA A 570 18.07 18.75 11.42
N GLY A 571 17.89 19.84 10.66
CA GLY A 571 16.68 20.11 9.86
C GLY A 571 15.53 20.60 10.74
N GLU A 572 14.39 20.85 10.11
CA GLU A 572 13.15 21.23 10.75
C GLU A 572 12.61 20.07 11.61
N VAL A 573 12.13 20.35 12.82
CA VAL A 573 11.45 19.42 13.71
C VAL A 573 9.95 19.54 13.46
N ASP A 574 9.31 18.45 13.08
CA ASP A 574 7.93 18.48 12.62
C ASP A 574 6.97 18.91 13.76
N ILE A 575 7.04 18.22 14.91
CA ILE A 575 6.23 18.55 16.10
C ILE A 575 7.07 18.39 17.37
N ILE A 576 6.99 19.37 18.27
CA ILE A 576 7.44 19.26 19.66
C ILE A 576 6.24 19.52 20.55
N CYS A 577 5.97 18.65 21.52
CA CYS A 577 4.90 18.90 22.47
C CYS A 577 5.29 18.50 23.91
N VAL A 578 4.74 19.23 24.87
CA VAL A 578 5.04 19.07 26.31
C VAL A 578 3.75 19.03 27.11
N LYS A 579 3.66 18.10 28.06
CA LYS A 579 2.64 18.04 29.10
C LYS A 579 3.16 17.30 30.33
N ASP A 580 2.93 17.82 31.50
CA ASP A 580 3.31 17.20 32.80
C ASP A 580 4.79 16.76 32.84
N GLY A 581 5.69 17.60 32.30
CA GLY A 581 7.13 17.33 32.22
C GLY A 581 7.56 16.29 31.18
N GLN A 582 6.64 15.70 30.43
CA GLN A 582 6.93 14.80 29.32
C GLN A 582 7.05 15.60 28.02
N LEU A 583 8.24 15.59 27.42
CA LEU A 583 8.50 16.21 26.12
C LEU A 583 8.55 15.15 25.04
N LEU A 584 7.77 15.35 23.97
CA LEU A 584 7.74 14.50 22.79
C LEU A 584 8.31 15.26 21.59
N VAL A 585 9.26 14.65 20.89
CA VAL A 585 9.79 15.12 19.61
C VAL A 585 9.34 14.14 18.55
N LEU A 586 8.51 14.58 17.62
CA LEU A 586 7.87 13.71 16.64
C LEU A 586 8.44 13.98 15.22
N GLU A 587 8.70 12.89 14.51
CA GLU A 587 9.06 12.88 13.08
C GLU A 587 7.91 12.22 12.31
N VAL A 588 7.17 12.98 11.52
CA VAL A 588 5.96 12.50 10.82
C VAL A 588 6.33 11.94 9.45
N LYS A 589 5.82 10.76 9.12
CA LYS A 589 5.95 10.11 7.82
C LYS A 589 4.60 9.78 7.24
N SER A 590 4.41 10.09 5.97
CA SER A 590 3.17 9.81 5.25
C SER A 590 3.45 8.92 4.05
N THR A 591 2.77 7.78 4.01
CA THR A 591 2.98 6.75 2.99
C THR A 591 1.65 6.16 2.50
N PHE A 592 1.70 5.19 1.59
CA PHE A 592 0.53 4.47 1.06
C PHE A 592 0.41 3.07 1.68
N LEU A 593 -0.72 2.40 1.43
CA LEU A 593 -0.94 1.02 1.88
C LEU A 593 -0.10 0.05 1.05
N ARG A 594 0.74 -0.74 1.72
CA ARG A 594 1.60 -1.75 1.11
C ARG A 594 0.90 -3.10 1.09
N LYS A 595 1.21 -3.86 0.04
CA LYS A 595 0.59 -5.15 -0.21
C LYS A 595 1.60 -6.30 -0.25
N SER A 596 2.90 -5.99 -0.22
CA SER A 596 3.96 -6.99 -0.28
C SER A 596 4.96 -6.83 0.86
N GLN A 597 5.54 -7.95 1.30
CA GLN A 597 6.61 -7.98 2.28
C GLN A 597 7.85 -7.21 1.80
N LYS A 598 8.15 -7.29 0.52
CA LYS A 598 9.22 -6.51 -0.13
C LYS A 598 9.01 -4.99 0.01
N ASP A 599 7.79 -4.50 -0.17
CA ASP A 599 7.51 -3.08 -0.02
C ASP A 599 7.55 -2.65 1.45
N ALA A 600 7.09 -3.50 2.37
CA ALA A 600 7.23 -3.27 3.81
C ALA A 600 8.71 -3.22 4.21
N TRP A 601 9.53 -4.16 3.75
CA TRP A 601 10.97 -4.16 3.97
C TRP A 601 11.66 -2.90 3.38
N ARG A 602 11.31 -2.52 2.13
CA ARG A 602 11.82 -1.28 1.52
C ARG A 602 11.45 -0.04 2.33
N HIS A 603 10.25 0.00 2.88
CA HIS A 603 9.85 1.08 3.77
C HIS A 603 10.71 1.12 5.03
N LYS A 604 10.91 -0.03 5.66
CA LYS A 604 11.80 -0.19 6.82
C LYS A 604 13.18 0.42 6.56
N ILE A 605 13.86 -0.03 5.52
CA ILE A 605 15.26 0.36 5.25
C ILE A 605 15.43 1.76 4.63
N ASN A 606 14.46 2.25 3.87
CA ASN A 606 14.58 3.54 3.18
C ASN A 606 13.92 4.70 3.91
N THR A 607 12.79 4.47 4.58
CA THR A 607 12.00 5.52 5.23
C THR A 607 12.20 5.53 6.74
N LEU A 608 11.88 4.42 7.41
CA LEU A 608 11.88 4.36 8.87
C LEU A 608 13.31 4.44 9.45
N ARG A 609 14.28 3.72 8.87
CA ARG A 609 15.69 3.84 9.23
C ARG A 609 16.18 5.30 9.14
N LYS A 610 15.85 5.99 8.04
CA LYS A 610 16.23 7.40 7.87
C LYS A 610 15.52 8.30 8.86
N ALA A 611 14.26 8.04 9.15
CA ALA A 611 13.49 8.80 10.15
C ALA A 611 14.13 8.68 11.54
N GLY A 612 14.57 7.48 11.94
CA GLY A 612 15.31 7.27 13.17
C GLY A 612 16.59 8.11 13.26
N LEU A 613 17.39 8.12 12.18
CA LEU A 613 18.62 8.94 12.11
C LEU A 613 18.33 10.45 12.08
N GLN A 614 17.22 10.87 11.48
CA GLN A 614 16.78 12.26 11.52
C GLN A 614 16.37 12.64 12.95
N LEU A 615 15.58 11.80 13.57
CA LEU A 615 15.07 12.03 14.92
C LEU A 615 16.19 12.09 15.96
N GLN A 616 17.22 11.25 15.84
CA GLN A 616 18.40 11.31 16.70
C GLN A 616 19.06 12.70 16.72
N ARG A 617 19.19 13.32 15.55
CA ARG A 617 19.75 14.67 15.42
C ARG A 617 18.78 15.74 15.92
N LYS A 618 17.47 15.56 15.63
CA LYS A 618 16.42 16.49 16.05
C LYS A 618 16.25 16.52 17.58
N VAL A 619 16.22 15.36 18.24
CA VAL A 619 16.13 15.27 19.70
C VAL A 619 17.31 15.96 20.36
N LYS A 620 18.55 15.65 19.93
CA LYS A 620 19.74 16.32 20.44
C LYS A 620 19.72 17.86 20.25
N ALA A 621 19.24 18.30 19.09
CA ALA A 621 19.13 19.74 18.81
C ALA A 621 18.06 20.40 19.68
N VAL A 622 16.94 19.74 19.94
CA VAL A 622 15.88 20.22 20.86
C VAL A 622 16.42 20.30 22.31
N GLU A 623 17.12 19.26 22.78
CA GLU A 623 17.74 19.28 24.13
C GLU A 623 18.71 20.46 24.32
N ILE A 624 19.51 20.77 23.28
CA ILE A 624 20.40 21.95 23.30
C ILE A 624 19.61 23.25 23.28
N ALA A 625 18.55 23.31 22.44
CA ALA A 625 17.68 24.49 22.33
C ALA A 625 16.95 24.80 23.64
N LEU A 626 16.51 23.81 24.38
CA LEU A 626 15.89 23.99 25.70
C LEU A 626 16.81 24.68 26.72
N LEU A 627 18.13 24.63 26.51
CA LEU A 627 19.11 25.33 27.38
C LEU A 627 19.43 26.73 26.90
N SER A 628 19.14 27.08 25.65
CA SER A 628 19.66 28.31 25.02
C SER A 628 18.61 29.16 24.30
N ASP A 629 17.49 28.57 23.87
CA ASP A 629 16.42 29.28 23.12
C ASP A 629 15.25 29.62 24.06
N HIS A 630 15.27 30.82 24.59
CA HIS A 630 14.20 31.30 25.47
C HIS A 630 12.83 31.36 24.78
N SER A 631 12.77 31.52 23.45
CA SER A 631 11.51 31.58 22.72
C SER A 631 10.83 30.21 22.69
N LEU A 632 11.61 29.14 22.44
CA LEU A 632 11.13 27.77 22.48
C LEU A 632 10.68 27.38 23.91
N VAL A 633 11.50 27.71 24.91
CA VAL A 633 11.18 27.40 26.32
C VAL A 633 9.89 28.11 26.74
N ASN A 634 9.72 29.39 26.44
CA ASN A 634 8.49 30.12 26.76
C ASN A 634 7.26 29.56 26.01
N ALA A 635 7.41 29.08 24.79
CA ALA A 635 6.31 28.47 24.04
C ALA A 635 5.90 27.10 24.59
N LEU A 636 6.86 26.29 25.05
CA LEU A 636 6.61 24.91 25.51
C LEU A 636 6.35 24.84 27.01
N CYS A 637 6.90 25.75 27.81
CA CYS A 637 6.82 25.76 29.27
C CYS A 637 6.43 27.14 29.79
N PRO A 638 5.25 27.69 29.44
CA PRO A 638 4.84 29.05 29.81
C PRO A 638 4.76 29.23 31.33
N ASN A 639 4.54 28.18 32.09
CA ASN A 639 4.41 28.18 33.55
C ASN A 639 5.72 27.73 34.24
N ASN A 640 6.88 27.78 33.58
CA ASN A 640 8.15 27.28 34.11
C ASN A 640 8.12 25.79 34.51
N GLU A 641 7.31 25.00 33.86
CA GLU A 641 7.24 23.56 34.07
C GLU A 641 8.58 22.90 33.71
N LYS A 642 9.07 22.06 34.61
CA LYS A 642 10.36 21.40 34.42
C LYS A 642 10.17 20.15 33.54
N ILE A 643 10.86 20.07 32.39
CA ILE A 643 10.93 18.88 31.56
C ILE A 643 11.70 17.81 32.31
N SER A 644 11.08 16.65 32.50
CA SER A 644 11.64 15.54 33.25
C SER A 644 12.19 14.45 32.30
N VAL A 645 11.51 14.21 31.17
CA VAL A 645 11.86 13.16 30.20
C VAL A 645 11.63 13.63 28.79
N VAL A 646 12.53 13.26 27.88
CA VAL A 646 12.44 13.50 26.43
C VAL A 646 12.18 12.20 25.71
N HIS A 647 11.17 12.17 24.87
CA HIS A 647 10.81 11.03 24.01
C HIS A 647 10.91 11.44 22.55
N GLY A 648 11.54 10.61 21.73
CA GLY A 648 11.50 10.75 20.27
C GLY A 648 10.62 9.64 19.67
N TRP A 649 9.63 10.00 18.84
CA TRP A 649 8.81 9.02 18.13
C TRP A 649 8.75 9.29 16.65
N ILE A 650 8.81 8.20 15.87
CA ILE A 650 8.51 8.22 14.44
C ILE A 650 7.03 7.94 14.28
N VAL A 651 6.28 8.93 13.85
CA VAL A 651 4.84 8.82 13.61
C VAL A 651 4.59 8.55 12.15
N ASP A 652 4.06 7.38 11.81
CA ASP A 652 3.84 6.98 10.42
C ASP A 652 2.36 6.68 10.14
N THR A 653 1.90 6.99 8.93
CA THR A 653 0.53 6.66 8.48
C THR A 653 0.33 5.17 8.20
N SER A 654 1.39 4.36 8.27
CA SER A 654 1.33 2.91 8.14
C SER A 654 1.43 2.19 9.47
N ILE A 655 0.90 0.96 9.53
CA ILE A 655 0.95 0.13 10.72
C ILE A 655 2.12 -0.86 10.68
N GLU A 656 2.73 -1.08 9.50
CA GLU A 656 3.86 -1.99 9.39
C GLU A 656 5.02 -1.50 10.26
N HIS A 657 5.72 -2.44 10.90
CA HIS A 657 6.82 -2.17 11.85
C HIS A 657 6.41 -1.33 13.08
N ASP A 658 5.13 -1.37 13.45
CA ASP A 658 4.64 -0.66 14.62
C ASP A 658 5.31 -1.19 15.90
N HIS A 659 5.72 -0.27 16.79
CA HIS A 659 6.47 -0.55 18.00
C HIS A 659 7.89 -1.12 17.82
N GLU A 660 8.43 -1.15 16.60
CA GLU A 660 9.86 -1.38 16.38
C GLU A 660 10.69 -0.10 16.68
N LEU A 661 11.94 -0.31 17.05
CA LEU A 661 12.89 0.77 17.34
C LEU A 661 13.79 1.05 16.13
N PHE A 662 13.91 2.32 15.75
CA PHE A 662 14.81 2.79 14.69
C PHE A 662 15.79 3.81 15.29
N SER A 663 17.07 3.50 15.29
CA SER A 663 18.11 4.30 15.97
C SER A 663 17.78 4.59 17.43
N GLY A 664 17.08 3.65 18.12
CA GLY A 664 16.65 3.79 19.51
C GLY A 664 15.32 4.51 19.70
N PHE A 665 14.66 4.98 18.64
CA PHE A 665 13.40 5.68 18.71
C PHE A 665 12.22 4.81 18.28
N LEU A 666 11.13 4.90 19.02
CA LEU A 666 9.90 4.14 18.80
C LEU A 666 9.18 4.60 17.53
N LYS A 667 8.80 3.66 16.67
CA LYS A 667 7.85 3.91 15.60
C LYS A 667 6.43 3.62 16.11
N VAL A 668 5.50 4.57 15.87
CA VAL A 668 4.09 4.45 16.27
C VAL A 668 3.22 4.84 15.08
N SER A 669 2.13 4.10 14.86
CA SER A 669 1.14 4.48 13.85
C SER A 669 0.39 5.75 14.28
N LEU A 670 0.12 6.62 13.30
CA LEU A 670 -0.66 7.85 13.53
C LEU A 670 -2.05 7.53 14.10
N GLU A 671 -2.67 6.46 13.63
CA GLU A 671 -4.01 6.04 14.08
C GLU A 671 -4.00 5.64 15.55
N GLU A 672 -2.97 4.95 16.03
CA GLU A 672 -2.84 4.63 17.46
C GLU A 672 -2.74 5.88 18.33
N ILE A 673 -1.93 6.86 17.92
CA ILE A 673 -1.79 8.14 18.62
C ILE A 673 -3.13 8.89 18.66
N LEU A 674 -3.84 8.95 17.53
CA LEU A 674 -5.15 9.61 17.45
C LEU A 674 -6.18 8.96 18.38
N ILE A 675 -6.22 7.61 18.41
CA ILE A 675 -7.12 6.86 19.29
C ILE A 675 -6.77 7.13 20.76
N ALA A 676 -5.48 7.11 21.11
CA ALA A 676 -5.03 7.38 22.47
C ALA A 676 -5.35 8.81 22.91
N LEU A 677 -5.12 9.83 22.06
CA LEU A 677 -5.45 11.22 22.36
C LEU A 677 -6.96 11.44 22.52
N ARG A 678 -7.77 10.82 21.66
CA ARG A 678 -9.23 10.95 21.68
C ARG A 678 -9.88 10.14 22.80
N ASP A 679 -9.18 9.12 23.32
CA ASP A 679 -9.67 8.16 24.29
C ASP A 679 -10.96 7.47 23.83
N ASP A 680 -10.96 7.05 22.58
CA ASP A 680 -12.11 6.47 21.89
C ASP A 680 -11.86 5.03 21.36
N SER A 681 -10.99 4.29 22.07
CA SER A 681 -10.61 2.91 21.73
C SER A 681 -11.79 1.93 21.69
N TYR A 682 -12.93 2.26 22.30
CA TYR A 682 -14.15 1.44 22.24
C TYR A 682 -14.68 1.27 20.81
N PHE A 683 -14.34 2.17 19.89
CA PHE A 683 -14.66 2.00 18.46
C PHE A 683 -13.87 0.90 17.75
N LEU A 684 -12.83 0.36 18.37
CA LEU A 684 -12.07 -0.78 17.83
C LEU A 684 -12.78 -2.12 18.01
N ASN A 685 -13.77 -2.19 18.92
CA ASN A 685 -14.48 -3.40 19.24
C ASN A 685 -15.50 -3.80 18.17
N ASP A 686 -15.94 -5.06 18.19
CA ASP A 686 -16.83 -5.63 17.19
C ASP A 686 -18.14 -4.84 17.05
N PRO A 687 -18.55 -4.50 15.82
CA PRO A 687 -19.81 -3.85 15.50
C PRO A 687 -21.08 -4.65 15.73
N ALA A 688 -21.01 -5.93 16.10
CA ALA A 688 -22.20 -6.78 16.24
C ALA A 688 -23.31 -6.11 17.07
N GLY A 689 -22.95 -5.39 18.14
CA GLY A 689 -23.91 -4.61 18.95
C GLY A 689 -24.56 -3.44 18.22
N ILE A 690 -23.87 -2.85 17.22
CA ILE A 690 -24.42 -1.74 16.41
C ILE A 690 -25.35 -2.28 15.32
N PHE A 691 -24.97 -3.38 14.67
CA PHE A 691 -25.78 -4.01 13.62
C PHE A 691 -26.95 -4.83 14.15
N SER A 692 -26.95 -5.24 15.42
CA SER A 692 -28.08 -5.90 16.06
C SER A 692 -29.31 -5.01 16.30
N GLY A 693 -29.28 -3.77 15.83
CA GLY A 693 -30.42 -2.85 15.82
C GLY A 693 -30.53 -1.93 17.03
N GLU A 694 -29.64 -2.01 18.01
CA GLU A 694 -29.70 -1.13 19.19
C GLU A 694 -29.27 0.33 18.88
N ILE A 695 -28.41 0.52 17.88
CA ILE A 695 -27.93 1.85 17.47
C ILE A 695 -28.69 2.38 16.25
N LEU A 696 -29.18 1.49 15.36
CA LEU A 696 -29.93 1.87 14.14
C LEU A 696 -31.42 2.15 14.43
N ASN A 697 -31.92 1.86 15.62
CA ASN A 697 -33.28 2.19 16.01
C ASN A 697 -33.38 3.70 16.32
N GLU A 698 -34.17 4.40 15.53
CA GLU A 698 -34.46 5.85 15.69
C GLU A 698 -34.98 6.21 17.10
N LYS A 699 -35.41 5.23 17.88
CA LYS A 699 -35.95 5.42 19.24
C LYS A 699 -34.88 5.48 20.33
N ASN A 700 -33.69 4.94 20.11
CA ASN A 700 -32.61 4.95 21.10
C ASN A 700 -31.44 5.78 20.59
N LYS A 701 -31.53 7.11 20.67
CA LYS A 701 -30.44 8.06 20.42
C LYS A 701 -29.34 8.06 21.50
N LYS A 702 -29.25 7.05 22.33
CA LYS A 702 -28.13 6.91 23.26
C LYS A 702 -26.98 6.23 22.51
N LEU A 703 -25.95 7.03 22.29
CA LEU A 703 -24.61 6.56 21.96
C LEU A 703 -24.17 5.51 22.98
N PRO A 704 -23.38 4.46 22.59
CA PRO A 704 -22.81 3.56 23.58
C PRO A 704 -22.13 4.41 24.65
N GLU A 705 -22.53 4.24 25.89
CA GLU A 705 -21.85 4.86 27.02
C GLU A 705 -20.38 4.49 26.88
N LYS A 706 -19.49 5.44 27.09
CA LYS A 706 -18.04 5.25 27.05
C LYS A 706 -17.67 4.13 28.03
N GLN A 707 -17.66 2.88 27.52
CA GLN A 707 -17.58 1.72 28.40
C GLN A 707 -16.19 1.50 28.97
N THR A 708 -15.13 1.96 28.25
CA THR A 708 -13.74 1.81 28.70
C THR A 708 -12.93 3.03 28.32
N THR A 709 -12.32 3.66 29.31
CA THR A 709 -11.32 4.72 29.10
C THR A 709 -9.91 4.12 29.15
N LEU A 710 -9.01 4.63 28.34
CA LEU A 710 -7.58 4.32 28.42
C LEU A 710 -6.93 4.97 29.66
N TYR A 711 -7.63 5.92 30.30
CA TYR A 711 -7.14 6.74 31.39
C TYR A 711 -8.06 6.69 32.62
N PRO A 712 -8.13 5.55 33.34
CA PRO A 712 -9.04 5.40 34.47
C PRO A 712 -8.74 6.36 35.61
N ASN A 713 -7.50 6.81 35.77
CA ASN A 713 -7.06 7.78 36.80
C ASN A 713 -6.98 9.24 36.28
N GLY A 714 -7.57 9.53 35.12
CA GLY A 714 -7.46 10.80 34.41
C GLY A 714 -6.32 10.84 33.39
N PHE A 715 -6.42 11.81 32.49
CA PHE A 715 -5.42 12.00 31.43
C PHE A 715 -4.22 12.80 31.97
N SER A 716 -3.00 12.30 31.73
CA SER A 716 -1.75 13.03 31.95
C SER A 716 -0.74 12.71 30.86
N GLY A 717 0.30 13.54 30.72
CA GLY A 717 1.39 13.31 29.77
C GLY A 717 2.07 11.96 30.01
N GLU A 718 2.32 11.61 31.27
CA GLU A 718 2.92 10.32 31.64
C GLU A 718 2.01 9.13 31.30
N TYR A 719 0.72 9.22 31.64
CA TYR A 719 -0.21 8.13 31.30
C TYR A 719 -0.35 7.96 29.79
N PHE A 720 -0.38 9.06 29.01
CA PHE A 720 -0.40 8.99 27.55
C PHE A 720 0.82 8.25 27.01
N VAL A 721 2.03 8.62 27.45
CA VAL A 721 3.27 7.96 27.02
C VAL A 721 3.24 6.47 27.38
N ASN A 722 2.75 6.12 28.58
CA ASN A 722 2.63 4.73 29.01
C ASN A 722 1.60 3.94 28.21
N VAL A 723 0.46 4.53 27.85
CA VAL A 723 -0.56 3.91 26.98
C VAL A 723 0.04 3.52 25.64
N ILE A 724 0.84 4.40 25.01
CA ILE A 724 1.52 4.11 23.75
C ILE A 724 2.59 3.03 23.96
N LYS A 725 3.56 3.24 24.87
CA LYS A 725 4.68 2.30 25.09
C LYS A 725 4.23 0.88 25.45
N GLN A 726 3.13 0.76 26.19
CA GLN A 726 2.57 -0.52 26.60
C GLN A 726 1.55 -1.09 25.60
N GLN A 727 1.34 -0.44 24.46
CA GLN A 727 0.35 -0.83 23.46
C GLN A 727 -1.07 -1.02 24.03
N THR A 728 -1.45 -0.19 25.00
CA THR A 728 -2.72 -0.35 25.73
C THR A 728 -3.94 -0.21 24.82
N VAL A 729 -3.83 0.58 23.74
CA VAL A 729 -4.86 0.72 22.71
C VAL A 729 -5.24 -0.67 22.12
N TRP A 730 -4.29 -1.61 22.05
CA TRP A 730 -4.45 -2.91 21.43
C TRP A 730 -4.61 -4.09 22.39
N LYS A 731 -4.61 -3.85 23.72
CA LYS A 731 -4.60 -4.94 24.74
C LYS A 731 -5.78 -5.93 24.65
N ASN A 732 -6.87 -5.56 24.01
CA ASN A 732 -8.04 -6.42 23.85
C ASN A 732 -8.09 -7.12 22.47
N LEU A 733 -6.96 -7.12 21.72
CA LEU A 733 -6.85 -7.96 20.55
C LEU A 733 -6.76 -9.41 21.00
N ALA A 734 -7.66 -10.25 20.53
CA ALA A 734 -7.51 -11.70 20.70
C ALA A 734 -6.28 -12.15 19.90
N VAL A 735 -5.25 -12.62 20.58
CA VAL A 735 -4.05 -13.21 19.97
C VAL A 735 -4.36 -14.64 19.55
#